data_84e07fcd536833b3b7ea1f05758ab793
#
_entry.id   84e07fcd536833b3b7ea1f05758ab793
#
_cell.length_a   1.000
_cell.length_b   1.000
_cell.length_c   1.000
_cell.angle_alpha   90.00
_cell.angle_beta   90.00
_cell.angle_gamma   90.00
#
_symmetry.space_group_name_H-M   'P 1'
#
loop_
_entity.id
_entity.type
_entity.pdbx_description
1 polymer ?
#
loop_
_entity_poly.entity_id
_entity_poly.type
_entity_poly.pdbx_seq_one_letter_code
_entity_poly.pdbx_strand_id
1 'polypeptide(L)'
;MNFKQITLSIVFIATFSIATTADEPVGVVQSESVNQSSNSVSSFDQTMEARSVGGIEEVVVTAQKREESLQDTPIALTAITESTIEDLDIQNVVDMAGISPNVMLVETPSNNTSATIAMRGGVTINPAITWEPTVGVYLDGVYLGKTQGAIFDVVDLERVEILRGPQGTLYGRNTLGGAINLISKKPSGSGTEFKSTIGDYGLRQFQLVSDLKLGDNTFGKVVMNKKDRGGYVKNFVSPFGPPQGVVPTAAPTLNDLDTIDAEGYRVNLSWNSDVSSLDFAMDYNRQNNTPPFAQLGNTIPNWSTVFGVGASALTNGLKLWPIELFTSKDREKVAHINENTFETSKVEGTSLTYSRDLSFGTVKAIIAKRETTWSDNLDLDGGPFPIANTSRFTTYESDTVEIQLTGQRNNLNYVLGYYSLKDEAYTSNPQSFFGGGQVFAQNYSGDGDSEAFYGQFEFAVSDKTDVTIGVRKTEEDKEGFKEYVGVISANGSGSFDDTTGTFIVSHDISESANMYFKVADGFKAGGFNAESSNPFAASVPYAPETVQSTEIGFKGIFLDNRLMLNAAYFDNEHEDMQISYFTADAAAASEVINNSADISGIEIETTAYLNDTTKIMINYGHLDSEFTGGAVASDGFMLEQFPYAPENSIYFSVEKDYGAYRARVDYSRISEHAIFPYNGNDPRADLTKVDSRGIIDVRLLMDPSEDISLTFWIKNLADKSYIVNNIPFGPAFGQLTLDYYGAPRTLGFDFRYKF
;
A
#
# COMPACT_ATOMS: atom_id res chain seq x y z
N MET A 1 19.01 -26.18 19.90
CA MET A 1 17.75 -26.81 19.52
C MET A 1 17.87 -27.18 18.07
N ASN A 2 17.41 -28.33 17.67
CA ASN A 2 17.89 -29.12 16.54
C ASN A 2 17.84 -28.48 15.16
N PHE A 3 19.01 -28.23 14.61
CA PHE A 3 19.28 -28.08 13.18
C PHE A 3 19.19 -29.46 12.49
N LYS A 4 18.00 -29.94 12.19
CA LYS A 4 17.80 -31.09 11.30
C LYS A 4 16.33 -31.13 10.88
N GLN A 5 15.99 -30.35 9.85
CA GLN A 5 14.94 -30.60 8.86
C GLN A 5 14.86 -29.40 7.88
N ILE A 6 15.97 -29.17 7.19
CA ILE A 6 15.96 -28.51 5.89
C ILE A 6 16.57 -29.56 4.96
N THR A 7 15.77 -30.50 4.53
CA THR A 7 16.14 -31.40 3.45
C THR A 7 15.51 -30.85 2.18
N LEU A 8 16.32 -30.10 1.50
CA LEU A 8 16.47 -30.03 0.04
C LEU A 8 15.61 -31.03 -0.72
N SER A 9 14.60 -30.53 -1.42
CA SER A 9 14.02 -31.19 -2.59
C SER A 9 14.21 -30.29 -3.79
N ILE A 10 15.47 -30.11 -4.19
CA ILE A 10 15.84 -29.55 -5.50
C ILE A 10 16.47 -30.71 -6.29
N VAL A 11 15.68 -31.44 -7.01
CA VAL A 11 16.09 -32.17 -8.23
C VAL A 11 14.87 -32.35 -9.11
N PHE A 12 14.70 -31.49 -10.10
CA PHE A 12 14.14 -31.89 -11.39
C PHE A 12 14.86 -31.10 -12.49
N ILE A 13 16.04 -31.66 -12.87
CA ILE A 13 16.69 -31.30 -14.13
C ILE A 13 16.04 -32.18 -15.20
N ALA A 14 15.16 -31.60 -15.99
CA ALA A 14 14.71 -32.21 -17.23
C ALA A 14 15.79 -32.02 -18.29
N THR A 15 16.54 -33.06 -18.56
CA THR A 15 17.45 -33.18 -19.69
C THR A 15 16.65 -33.30 -20.98
N PHE A 16 16.57 -32.24 -21.75
CA PHE A 16 16.17 -32.32 -23.13
C PHE A 16 17.44 -32.49 -24.02
N SER A 17 17.66 -33.70 -24.48
CA SER A 17 18.65 -34.01 -25.51
C SER A 17 18.12 -33.57 -26.88
N ILE A 18 18.71 -32.54 -27.49
CA ILE A 18 18.50 -32.23 -28.88
C ILE A 18 19.68 -32.84 -29.65
N ALA A 19 19.35 -33.77 -30.51
CA ALA A 19 20.32 -34.39 -31.43
C ALA A 19 20.79 -33.36 -32.46
N THR A 20 22.09 -33.15 -32.48
CA THR A 20 22.77 -32.41 -33.55
C THR A 20 23.11 -33.35 -34.67
N THR A 21 22.63 -33.07 -35.89
CA THR A 21 23.23 -33.59 -37.11
C THR A 21 24.14 -32.51 -37.68
N ALA A 22 25.43 -32.85 -37.77
CA ALA A 22 26.44 -32.05 -38.46
C ALA A 22 26.36 -32.25 -39.96
N ASP A 23 26.56 -31.18 -40.71
CA ASP A 23 27.21 -31.24 -42.05
C ASP A 23 27.97 -29.94 -42.31
N GLU A 24 29.22 -30.11 -42.70
CA GLU A 24 30.24 -29.10 -43.04
C GLU A 24 30.32 -28.89 -44.55
N PRO A 25 31.28 -28.06 -45.04
CA PRO A 25 31.16 -26.62 -45.39
C PRO A 25 31.45 -26.38 -46.89
N VAL A 26 31.11 -25.22 -47.42
CA VAL A 26 31.77 -24.71 -48.68
C VAL A 26 31.69 -23.18 -48.77
N GLY A 27 32.85 -22.55 -48.95
CA GLY A 27 33.07 -21.48 -49.94
C GLY A 27 33.04 -20.03 -49.46
N VAL A 28 34.22 -19.49 -49.26
CA VAL A 28 34.59 -18.07 -49.21
C VAL A 28 34.30 -17.36 -50.53
N VAL A 29 33.58 -16.21 -50.50
CA VAL A 29 33.72 -15.13 -51.50
C VAL A 29 33.64 -13.79 -50.78
N GLN A 30 34.73 -13.01 -50.92
CA GLN A 30 34.76 -11.57 -50.56
C GLN A 30 33.98 -10.75 -51.58
N SER A 31 33.21 -9.75 -51.15
CA SER A 31 33.01 -8.51 -51.89
C SER A 31 32.42 -7.39 -50.98
N GLU A 32 33.22 -6.39 -50.83
CA GLU A 32 32.95 -4.94 -50.82
C GLU A 32 31.77 -4.32 -50.05
N SER A 33 32.17 -3.36 -49.25
CA SER A 33 31.46 -2.37 -48.47
C SER A 33 30.35 -1.64 -49.23
N VAL A 34 29.13 -1.63 -48.61
CA VAL A 34 28.19 -0.53 -48.79
C VAL A 34 27.71 -0.10 -47.39
N ASN A 35 28.04 1.13 -47.06
CA ASN A 35 27.49 1.84 -45.89
C ASN A 35 25.99 1.95 -46.01
N GLN A 36 25.24 1.34 -45.08
CA GLN A 36 23.91 1.75 -44.73
C GLN A 36 23.83 1.79 -43.21
N SER A 37 23.48 2.97 -42.70
CA SER A 37 23.19 3.26 -41.33
C SER A 37 22.02 2.41 -40.85
N SER A 38 22.32 1.39 -40.08
CA SER A 38 21.34 0.69 -39.25
C SER A 38 21.45 1.27 -37.84
N ASN A 39 20.42 1.98 -37.42
CA ASN A 39 20.20 2.29 -35.99
C ASN A 39 20.02 0.94 -35.25
N SER A 40 21.12 0.44 -34.73
CA SER A 40 21.11 -0.60 -33.73
C SER A 40 20.71 0.04 -32.41
N VAL A 41 19.56 -0.37 -31.85
CA VAL A 41 19.24 -0.16 -30.43
C VAL A 41 20.40 -0.78 -29.63
N SER A 42 21.24 0.08 -29.09
CA SER A 42 22.37 -0.34 -28.26
C SER A 42 21.79 -0.81 -26.93
N SER A 43 22.12 -2.06 -26.57
CA SER A 43 22.10 -2.54 -25.21
C SER A 43 22.75 -1.46 -24.31
N PHE A 44 21.97 -0.89 -23.39
CA PHE A 44 22.47 0.01 -22.36
C PHE A 44 23.43 -0.78 -21.48
N ASP A 45 24.72 -0.58 -21.70
CA ASP A 45 25.77 -0.95 -20.78
C ASP A 45 25.71 0.13 -19.66
N GLN A 46 25.06 -0.19 -18.55
CA GLN A 46 25.06 0.67 -17.35
C GLN A 46 26.42 0.57 -16.66
N THR A 47 27.40 1.23 -17.23
CA THR A 47 28.53 1.70 -16.43
C THR A 47 28.01 2.82 -15.55
N MET A 48 28.12 2.65 -14.22
CA MET A 48 27.89 3.70 -13.24
C MET A 48 28.63 4.98 -13.65
N GLU A 49 27.94 5.88 -14.34
CA GLU A 49 28.42 7.25 -14.46
C GLU A 49 28.33 7.90 -13.09
N ALA A 50 29.42 8.53 -12.71
CA ALA A 50 29.52 9.39 -11.55
C ALA A 50 28.26 10.27 -11.45
N ARG A 51 27.61 10.30 -10.27
CA ARG A 51 26.46 11.14 -9.92
C ARG A 51 26.56 12.47 -10.64
N SER A 52 25.61 12.76 -11.53
CA SER A 52 25.59 14.03 -12.22
C SER A 52 25.37 15.14 -11.19
N VAL A 53 26.39 15.92 -10.93
CA VAL A 53 26.36 17.01 -9.97
C VAL A 53 25.49 18.11 -10.59
N GLY A 54 24.25 18.27 -10.06
CA GLY A 54 23.45 19.49 -10.28
C GLY A 54 22.42 19.47 -11.41
N GLY A 55 21.83 18.33 -11.80
CA GLY A 55 20.73 18.28 -12.77
C GLY A 55 19.61 17.28 -12.45
N ILE A 56 18.42 17.51 -12.99
CA ILE A 56 17.28 16.59 -12.94
C ILE A 56 17.63 15.35 -13.80
N GLU A 57 17.58 14.18 -13.20
CA GLU A 57 17.77 12.90 -13.91
C GLU A 57 16.49 12.55 -14.69
N GLU A 58 16.65 11.97 -15.86
CA GLU A 58 15.54 11.40 -16.60
C GLU A 58 15.08 10.11 -15.89
N VAL A 59 13.80 10.06 -15.52
CA VAL A 59 13.21 8.92 -14.83
C VAL A 59 12.36 8.14 -15.83
N VAL A 60 12.69 6.88 -16.07
CA VAL A 60 11.89 5.95 -16.86
C VAL A 60 10.85 5.28 -15.98
N VAL A 61 9.60 5.25 -16.43
CA VAL A 61 8.46 4.64 -15.74
C VAL A 61 7.79 3.59 -16.62
N THR A 62 7.00 2.72 -15.98
CA THR A 62 6.22 1.66 -16.67
C THR A 62 4.72 1.79 -16.46
N ALA A 63 4.27 2.98 -16.10
CA ALA A 63 2.90 3.32 -15.74
C ALA A 63 1.86 2.96 -16.83
N GLN A 64 2.23 3.02 -18.11
CA GLN A 64 1.37 2.62 -19.24
C GLN A 64 1.69 1.23 -19.81
N LYS A 65 2.23 0.32 -18.98
CA LYS A 65 2.63 -1.06 -19.37
C LYS A 65 3.74 -1.09 -20.43
N ARG A 66 4.43 0.03 -20.66
CA ARG A 66 5.61 0.20 -21.51
C ARG A 66 6.59 1.18 -20.84
N GLU A 67 7.86 1.10 -21.19
CA GLU A 67 8.88 2.03 -20.70
C GLU A 67 8.72 3.38 -21.39
N GLU A 68 8.60 4.45 -20.60
CA GLU A 68 8.43 5.83 -21.05
C GLU A 68 9.16 6.79 -20.10
N SER A 69 9.53 7.97 -20.60
CA SER A 69 9.97 9.05 -19.72
C SER A 69 8.83 9.52 -18.80
N LEU A 70 9.14 9.76 -17.53
CA LEU A 70 8.17 10.34 -16.58
C LEU A 70 7.56 11.63 -17.12
N GLN A 71 8.35 12.45 -17.82
CA GLN A 71 7.91 13.74 -18.35
C GLN A 71 6.97 13.57 -19.54
N ASP A 72 7.14 12.51 -20.34
CA ASP A 72 6.31 12.27 -21.53
C ASP A 72 5.02 11.49 -21.20
N THR A 73 4.94 10.86 -20.02
CA THR A 73 3.77 10.10 -19.59
C THR A 73 2.60 11.02 -19.22
N PRO A 74 1.45 11.04 -19.94
CA PRO A 74 0.39 12.05 -19.78
C PRO A 74 -0.60 11.67 -18.66
N ILE A 75 -0.08 11.47 -17.46
CA ILE A 75 -0.85 11.19 -16.23
C ILE A 75 -0.17 11.84 -15.02
N ALA A 76 -0.93 12.12 -13.95
CA ALA A 76 -0.39 12.54 -12.68
C ALA A 76 0.34 11.35 -12.02
N LEU A 77 1.66 11.43 -11.91
CA LEU A 77 2.52 10.33 -11.48
C LEU A 77 3.68 10.85 -10.64
N THR A 78 3.89 10.26 -9.46
CA THR A 78 5.11 10.42 -8.67
C THR A 78 5.99 9.19 -8.83
N ALA A 79 7.22 9.35 -9.27
CA ALA A 79 8.23 8.29 -9.28
C ALA A 79 9.24 8.51 -8.16
N ILE A 80 9.33 7.55 -7.24
CA ILE A 80 10.32 7.53 -6.16
C ILE A 80 11.46 6.66 -6.65
N THR A 81 12.60 7.29 -6.95
CA THR A 81 13.78 6.63 -7.52
C THR A 81 14.55 5.82 -6.48
N GLU A 82 15.42 4.90 -6.94
CA GLU A 82 16.33 4.13 -6.10
C GLU A 82 17.10 5.02 -5.11
N SER A 83 17.68 6.12 -5.58
CA SER A 83 18.42 7.05 -4.72
C SER A 83 17.54 7.64 -3.62
N THR A 84 16.29 7.98 -3.90
CA THR A 84 15.34 8.50 -2.91
C THR A 84 14.91 7.40 -1.94
N ILE A 85 14.69 6.17 -2.41
CA ILE A 85 14.39 5.00 -1.57
C ILE A 85 15.53 4.76 -0.57
N GLU A 86 16.78 4.79 -1.06
CA GLU A 86 17.96 4.61 -0.23
C GLU A 86 18.17 5.75 0.78
N ASP A 87 18.08 7.00 0.32
CA ASP A 87 18.29 8.20 1.14
C ASP A 87 17.22 8.34 2.25
N LEU A 88 15.99 7.90 2.02
CA LEU A 88 14.88 7.94 2.98
C LEU A 88 14.68 6.65 3.76
N ASP A 89 15.43 5.59 3.43
CA ASP A 89 15.25 4.25 3.99
C ASP A 89 13.79 3.77 3.85
N ILE A 90 13.25 3.88 2.64
CA ILE A 90 11.90 3.38 2.31
C ILE A 90 11.96 1.87 2.18
N GLN A 91 11.22 1.18 3.05
CA GLN A 91 11.19 -0.28 3.11
C GLN A 91 9.83 -0.85 2.72
N ASN A 92 8.77 -0.06 2.94
CA ASN A 92 7.39 -0.45 2.65
C ASN A 92 6.55 0.74 2.21
N VAL A 93 5.28 0.50 1.88
CA VAL A 93 4.39 1.55 1.35
C VAL A 93 4.14 2.70 2.33
N VAL A 94 4.11 2.44 3.64
CA VAL A 94 3.82 3.47 4.65
C VAL A 94 5.01 4.43 4.84
N ASP A 95 6.24 3.98 4.60
CA ASP A 95 7.43 4.85 4.66
C ASP A 95 7.41 5.97 3.61
N MET A 96 6.57 5.86 2.58
CA MET A 96 6.38 6.88 1.54
C MET A 96 5.36 7.97 1.93
N ALA A 97 4.82 7.92 3.15
CA ALA A 97 3.79 8.84 3.59
C ALA A 97 4.21 10.31 3.43
N GLY A 98 3.35 11.11 2.82
CA GLY A 98 3.53 12.54 2.61
C GLY A 98 4.38 12.94 1.40
N ILE A 99 5.07 12.02 0.71
CA ILE A 99 5.90 12.35 -0.46
C ILE A 99 5.02 12.75 -1.66
N SER A 100 3.96 12.00 -1.94
CA SER A 100 3.06 12.25 -3.08
C SER A 100 1.88 13.14 -2.67
N PRO A 101 1.51 14.18 -3.45
CA PRO A 101 0.35 15.02 -3.15
C PRO A 101 -0.95 14.23 -3.18
N ASN A 102 -1.90 14.59 -2.30
CA ASN A 102 -3.22 13.95 -2.16
C ASN A 102 -3.18 12.43 -1.96
N VAL A 103 -2.08 11.91 -1.37
CA VAL A 103 -1.90 10.51 -1.00
C VAL A 103 -1.64 10.41 0.48
N MET A 104 -2.48 9.65 1.19
CA MET A 104 -2.28 9.28 2.59
C MET A 104 -1.96 7.79 2.70
N LEU A 105 -0.90 7.50 3.41
CA LEU A 105 -0.42 6.14 3.70
C LEU A 105 -0.24 6.04 5.20
N VAL A 106 -1.07 5.24 5.86
CA VAL A 106 -1.00 5.04 7.32
C VAL A 106 -1.19 3.57 7.65
N GLU A 107 -0.64 3.15 8.78
CA GLU A 107 -0.97 1.84 9.32
C GLU A 107 -2.46 1.78 9.65
N THR A 108 -3.09 0.63 9.42
CA THR A 108 -4.48 0.41 9.79
C THR A 108 -4.63 0.39 11.31
N PRO A 109 -5.76 0.84 11.89
CA PRO A 109 -5.97 0.77 13.33
C PRO A 109 -5.69 -0.61 13.90
N SER A 110 -4.94 -0.68 14.99
CA SER A 110 -4.55 -1.92 15.67
C SER A 110 -3.72 -2.90 14.84
N ASN A 111 -3.00 -2.43 13.81
CA ASN A 111 -2.36 -3.35 12.88
C ASN A 111 -1.09 -2.73 12.24
N ASN A 112 0.08 -3.38 12.40
CA ASN A 112 1.37 -2.95 11.85
C ASN A 112 1.68 -3.62 10.51
N THR A 113 0.84 -4.54 10.03
CA THR A 113 1.11 -5.32 8.81
C THR A 113 0.16 -4.98 7.67
N SER A 114 -0.79 -4.07 7.92
CA SER A 114 -1.77 -3.62 6.95
C SER A 114 -1.76 -2.10 6.81
N ALA A 115 -1.92 -1.61 5.59
CA ALA A 115 -1.95 -0.19 5.27
C ALA A 115 -3.36 0.29 4.89
N THR A 116 -3.78 1.43 5.43
CA THR A 116 -4.86 2.23 4.87
C THR A 116 -4.27 3.19 3.86
N ILE A 117 -4.70 3.05 2.61
CA ILE A 117 -4.24 3.83 1.47
C ILE A 117 -5.40 4.70 0.99
N ALA A 118 -5.25 6.01 1.10
CA ALA A 118 -6.19 6.97 0.52
C ALA A 118 -5.49 7.78 -0.57
N MET A 119 -6.14 7.94 -1.71
CA MET A 119 -5.61 8.68 -2.85
C MET A 119 -6.72 9.48 -3.52
N ARG A 120 -6.56 10.82 -3.58
CA ARG A 120 -7.58 11.75 -4.08
C ARG A 120 -8.96 11.52 -3.43
N GLY A 121 -8.99 11.29 -2.09
CA GLY A 121 -10.23 11.00 -1.34
C GLY A 121 -10.77 9.58 -1.48
N GLY A 122 -10.34 8.81 -2.47
CA GLY A 122 -10.71 7.39 -2.57
C GLY A 122 -10.01 6.55 -1.50
N VAL A 123 -10.77 5.89 -0.62
CA VAL A 123 -10.22 5.10 0.49
C VAL A 123 -11.12 3.89 0.82
N THR A 124 -10.50 2.82 1.30
CA THR A 124 -11.18 1.72 2.01
C THR A 124 -10.77 1.81 3.47
N ILE A 125 -11.68 2.25 4.34
CA ILE A 125 -11.36 2.63 5.74
C ILE A 125 -11.06 1.40 6.58
N ASN A 126 -11.92 0.37 6.50
CA ASN A 126 -11.74 -0.87 7.24
C ASN A 126 -11.12 -1.93 6.31
N PRO A 127 -10.04 -2.59 6.72
CA PRO A 127 -9.39 -3.61 5.91
C PRO A 127 -10.08 -4.99 6.02
N ALA A 128 -11.42 -5.05 5.99
CA ALA A 128 -12.11 -6.33 5.94
C ALA A 128 -11.66 -7.13 4.72
N ILE A 129 -11.32 -8.40 4.91
CA ILE A 129 -10.77 -9.24 3.85
C ILE A 129 -11.76 -9.45 2.69
N THR A 130 -13.05 -9.31 2.96
CA THR A 130 -14.13 -9.43 1.97
C THR A 130 -14.37 -8.14 1.17
N TRP A 131 -13.72 -7.03 1.54
CA TRP A 131 -13.85 -5.75 0.85
C TRP A 131 -12.70 -5.49 -0.11
N GLU A 132 -13.00 -4.76 -1.18
CA GLU A 132 -12.01 -4.41 -2.18
C GLU A 132 -11.32 -3.08 -1.86
N PRO A 133 -10.01 -2.97 -2.09
CA PRO A 133 -9.32 -1.69 -1.96
C PRO A 133 -9.74 -0.72 -3.08
N THR A 134 -9.60 0.59 -2.82
CA THR A 134 -9.84 1.64 -3.81
C THR A 134 -8.58 2.02 -4.58
N VAL A 135 -7.41 1.66 -4.03
CA VAL A 135 -6.09 1.85 -4.66
C VAL A 135 -5.43 0.49 -4.85
N GLY A 136 -5.05 0.18 -6.08
CA GLY A 136 -4.36 -1.07 -6.41
C GLY A 136 -2.88 -1.01 -6.04
N VAL A 137 -2.35 -2.06 -5.40
CA VAL A 137 -0.91 -2.21 -5.14
C VAL A 137 -0.38 -3.38 -5.96
N TYR A 138 0.71 -3.16 -6.67
CA TYR A 138 1.33 -4.14 -7.56
C TYR A 138 2.80 -4.32 -7.23
N LEU A 139 3.29 -5.56 -7.30
CA LEU A 139 4.71 -5.89 -7.23
C LEU A 139 5.14 -6.57 -8.53
N ASP A 140 6.02 -5.93 -9.30
CA ASP A 140 6.48 -6.40 -10.61
C ASP A 140 5.33 -6.77 -11.58
N GLY A 141 4.23 -6.02 -11.49
CA GLY A 141 3.01 -6.22 -12.28
C GLY A 141 2.01 -7.22 -11.68
N VAL A 142 2.34 -7.91 -10.58
CA VAL A 142 1.43 -8.81 -9.87
C VAL A 142 0.58 -8.01 -8.87
N TYR A 143 -0.74 -8.08 -8.97
CA TYR A 143 -1.67 -7.45 -8.04
C TYR A 143 -1.61 -8.11 -6.66
N LEU A 144 -1.51 -7.32 -5.59
CA LEU A 144 -1.39 -7.84 -4.22
C LEU A 144 -2.73 -8.16 -3.55
N GLY A 145 -3.83 -7.75 -4.15
CA GLY A 145 -5.19 -8.12 -3.79
C GLY A 145 -5.76 -7.39 -2.57
N LYS A 146 -5.20 -7.60 -1.42
CA LYS A 146 -5.74 -7.08 -0.15
C LYS A 146 -4.70 -6.24 0.60
N THR A 147 -5.16 -5.39 1.51
CA THR A 147 -4.31 -4.51 2.31
C THR A 147 -3.59 -5.26 3.44
N GLN A 148 -4.15 -6.38 3.91
CA GLN A 148 -3.50 -7.26 4.87
C GLN A 148 -2.24 -7.88 4.25
N GLY A 149 -1.11 -7.71 4.92
CA GLY A 149 0.19 -8.14 4.40
C GLY A 149 0.74 -7.26 3.29
N ALA A 150 0.18 -6.05 3.05
CA ALA A 150 0.74 -5.07 2.12
C ALA A 150 1.99 -4.35 2.66
N ILE A 151 2.23 -4.42 3.98
CA ILE A 151 3.44 -3.90 4.62
C ILE A 151 4.43 -5.06 4.76
N PHE A 152 5.40 -5.15 3.84
CA PHE A 152 6.45 -6.17 3.88
C PHE A 152 7.80 -5.62 3.39
N ASP A 153 8.88 -5.99 4.07
CA ASP A 153 10.21 -5.35 4.00
C ASP A 153 11.24 -6.25 3.26
N VAL A 154 10.84 -6.99 2.22
CA VAL A 154 11.74 -7.98 1.58
C VAL A 154 12.07 -7.69 0.12
N VAL A 155 11.72 -6.52 -0.38
CA VAL A 155 11.95 -6.18 -1.78
C VAL A 155 13.10 -5.20 -1.91
N ASP A 156 14.09 -5.55 -2.75
CA ASP A 156 15.12 -4.62 -3.22
C ASP A 156 14.53 -3.83 -4.38
N LEU A 157 13.98 -2.64 -4.07
CA LEU A 157 13.25 -1.81 -5.01
C LEU A 157 14.19 -1.01 -5.92
N GLU A 158 13.88 -0.97 -7.19
CA GLU A 158 14.46 -0.06 -8.18
C GLU A 158 13.77 1.30 -8.12
N ARG A 159 12.44 1.29 -8.07
CA ARG A 159 11.61 2.48 -7.96
C ARG A 159 10.20 2.14 -7.49
N VAL A 160 9.47 3.17 -7.07
CA VAL A 160 8.04 3.09 -6.83
C VAL A 160 7.33 4.13 -7.69
N GLU A 161 6.28 3.71 -8.39
CA GLU A 161 5.45 4.56 -9.21
C GLU A 161 4.07 4.71 -8.55
N ILE A 162 3.68 5.94 -8.20
CA ILE A 162 2.39 6.27 -7.60
C ILE A 162 1.54 6.98 -8.65
N LEU A 163 0.62 6.25 -9.27
CA LEU A 163 -0.28 6.73 -10.32
C LEU A 163 -1.56 7.24 -9.67
N ARG A 164 -1.80 8.54 -9.76
CA ARG A 164 -2.98 9.17 -9.16
C ARG A 164 -4.13 9.26 -10.15
N GLY A 165 -5.35 9.11 -9.61
CA GLY A 165 -6.59 9.08 -10.38
C GLY A 165 -6.85 7.74 -11.08
N PRO A 166 -8.03 7.57 -11.69
CA PRO A 166 -8.47 6.29 -12.21
C PRO A 166 -7.52 5.66 -13.22
N GLN A 167 -7.24 4.35 -13.02
CA GLN A 167 -6.41 3.51 -13.88
C GLN A 167 -7.20 2.29 -14.42
N GLY A 168 -8.51 2.44 -14.58
CA GLY A 168 -9.43 1.36 -14.91
C GLY A 168 -9.09 0.61 -16.21
N THR A 169 -8.49 1.26 -17.21
CA THR A 169 -8.19 0.63 -18.49
C THR A 169 -7.02 -0.35 -18.41
N LEU A 170 -5.84 0.07 -17.95
CA LEU A 170 -4.63 -0.77 -17.99
C LEU A 170 -4.42 -1.61 -16.72
N TYR A 171 -4.86 -1.11 -15.57
CA TYR A 171 -4.73 -1.80 -14.28
C TYR A 171 -6.02 -2.50 -13.86
N GLY A 172 -7.16 -1.97 -14.27
CA GLY A 172 -8.46 -2.60 -14.10
C GLY A 172 -9.15 -2.25 -12.79
N ARG A 173 -9.88 -3.23 -12.25
CA ARG A 173 -10.68 -3.06 -11.03
C ARG A 173 -9.85 -2.55 -9.85
N ASN A 174 -10.51 -1.91 -8.89
CA ASN A 174 -9.90 -1.51 -7.62
C ASN A 174 -8.79 -0.44 -7.77
N THR A 175 -8.84 0.36 -8.83
CA THR A 175 -7.89 1.44 -9.10
C THR A 175 -8.59 2.78 -9.36
N LEU A 176 -9.69 3.03 -8.63
CA LEU A 176 -10.47 4.27 -8.76
C LEU A 176 -9.69 5.49 -8.24
N GLY A 177 -9.03 5.36 -7.08
CA GLY A 177 -8.13 6.38 -6.55
C GLY A 177 -6.81 6.41 -7.30
N GLY A 178 -6.34 5.25 -7.77
CA GLY A 178 -5.08 5.10 -8.48
C GLY A 178 -4.39 3.75 -8.25
N ALA A 179 -3.09 3.71 -8.54
CA ALA A 179 -2.27 2.51 -8.38
C ALA A 179 -0.89 2.83 -7.80
N ILE A 180 -0.31 1.91 -7.05
CA ILE A 180 1.06 1.93 -6.56
C ILE A 180 1.79 0.73 -7.15
N ASN A 181 2.81 1.00 -7.98
CA ASN A 181 3.67 -0.03 -8.56
C ASN A 181 5.00 -0.08 -7.82
N LEU A 182 5.29 -1.20 -7.21
CA LEU A 182 6.57 -1.54 -6.61
C LEU A 182 7.38 -2.30 -7.66
N ILE A 183 8.46 -1.70 -8.14
CA ILE A 183 9.33 -2.29 -9.17
C ILE A 183 10.62 -2.75 -8.50
N SER A 184 10.88 -4.06 -8.52
CA SER A 184 12.10 -4.63 -7.94
C SER A 184 13.28 -4.56 -8.90
N LYS A 185 14.48 -4.39 -8.35
CA LYS A 185 15.73 -4.48 -9.13
C LYS A 185 15.89 -5.88 -9.71
N LYS A 186 16.02 -6.00 -11.01
CA LYS A 186 16.28 -7.28 -11.66
C LYS A 186 17.67 -7.84 -11.31
N PRO A 187 17.84 -9.17 -11.27
CA PRO A 187 19.14 -9.78 -11.13
C PRO A 187 20.08 -9.36 -12.28
N SER A 188 21.26 -8.88 -11.95
CA SER A 188 22.27 -8.35 -12.89
C SER A 188 23.67 -8.90 -12.68
N GLY A 189 23.91 -9.54 -11.52
CA GLY A 189 25.26 -9.97 -11.11
C GLY A 189 26.07 -8.83 -10.51
N SER A 190 25.42 -7.82 -9.92
CA SER A 190 26.05 -6.60 -9.40
C SER A 190 26.85 -6.79 -8.12
N GLY A 191 26.85 -7.98 -7.49
CA GLY A 191 27.61 -8.27 -6.28
C GLY A 191 26.74 -8.49 -5.05
N THR A 192 27.32 -8.25 -3.87
CA THR A 192 26.64 -8.47 -2.59
C THR A 192 26.63 -7.17 -1.78
N GLU A 193 25.49 -6.84 -1.20
CA GLU A 193 25.33 -5.70 -0.31
C GLU A 193 24.84 -6.17 1.06
N PHE A 194 25.40 -5.62 2.10
CA PHE A 194 24.97 -5.81 3.48
C PHE A 194 24.56 -4.48 4.07
N LYS A 195 23.38 -4.43 4.69
CA LYS A 195 22.88 -3.27 5.43
C LYS A 195 22.57 -3.65 6.86
N SER A 196 22.92 -2.79 7.81
CA SER A 196 22.57 -2.93 9.23
C SER A 196 22.07 -1.61 9.78
N THR A 197 20.88 -1.63 10.41
CA THR A 197 20.28 -0.49 11.09
C THR A 197 20.21 -0.75 12.58
N ILE A 198 20.59 0.25 13.38
CA ILE A 198 20.39 0.26 14.83
C ILE A 198 19.73 1.57 15.25
N GLY A 199 18.90 1.55 16.29
CA GLY A 199 18.20 2.76 16.73
C GLY A 199 17.54 2.65 18.09
N ASP A 200 16.75 3.67 18.41
CA ASP A 200 15.94 3.73 19.62
C ASP A 200 14.99 2.54 19.75
N TYR A 201 14.52 2.30 20.94
CA TYR A 201 13.66 1.16 21.30
C TYR A 201 14.29 -0.20 20.98
N GLY A 202 15.63 -0.25 20.86
CA GLY A 202 16.36 -1.47 20.55
C GLY A 202 16.20 -1.93 19.11
N LEU A 203 15.87 -1.01 18.19
CA LEU A 203 15.79 -1.29 16.75
C LEU A 203 17.09 -1.94 16.27
N ARG A 204 16.96 -3.07 15.61
CA ARG A 204 18.02 -3.80 14.92
C ARG A 204 17.45 -4.36 13.64
N GLN A 205 18.10 -4.04 12.53
CA GLN A 205 17.77 -4.61 11.25
C GLN A 205 19.02 -5.07 10.53
N PHE A 206 18.90 -6.18 9.82
CA PHE A 206 19.95 -6.73 8.97
C PHE A 206 19.32 -7.08 7.63
N GLN A 207 19.89 -6.58 6.57
CA GLN A 207 19.52 -6.94 5.21
C GLN A 207 20.75 -7.40 4.45
N LEU A 208 20.59 -8.47 3.70
CA LEU A 208 21.59 -9.00 2.77
C LEU A 208 20.96 -9.11 1.39
N VAL A 209 21.58 -8.46 0.42
CA VAL A 209 21.25 -8.59 -0.99
C VAL A 209 22.44 -9.26 -1.67
N SER A 210 22.25 -10.42 -2.30
CA SER A 210 23.28 -11.10 -3.07
C SER A 210 22.80 -11.29 -4.49
N ASP A 211 23.44 -10.61 -5.43
CA ASP A 211 23.11 -10.60 -6.86
C ASP A 211 24.27 -11.22 -7.63
N LEU A 212 24.03 -12.39 -8.19
CA LEU A 212 25.05 -13.28 -8.73
C LEU A 212 24.82 -13.56 -10.22
N LYS A 213 25.90 -13.51 -10.98
CA LYS A 213 25.92 -14.07 -12.33
C LYS A 213 26.06 -15.58 -12.25
N LEU A 214 25.04 -16.33 -12.67
CA LEU A 214 25.01 -17.80 -12.62
C LEU A 214 25.48 -18.45 -13.94
N GLY A 215 25.42 -17.69 -15.03
CA GLY A 215 25.82 -18.11 -16.36
C GLY A 215 25.92 -16.91 -17.30
N ASP A 216 26.18 -17.13 -18.58
CA ASP A 216 26.32 -16.01 -19.52
C ASP A 216 25.03 -15.18 -19.65
N ASN A 217 23.88 -15.85 -19.59
CA ASN A 217 22.57 -15.26 -19.76
C ASN A 217 21.66 -15.50 -18.54
N THR A 218 22.21 -15.96 -17.40
CA THR A 218 21.43 -16.35 -16.25
C THR A 218 21.96 -15.64 -15.01
N PHE A 219 21.07 -15.02 -14.27
CA PHE A 219 21.37 -14.25 -13.06
C PHE A 219 20.44 -14.68 -11.94
N GLY A 220 20.90 -14.55 -10.71
CA GLY A 220 20.13 -14.87 -9.52
C GLY A 220 20.35 -13.84 -8.42
N LYS A 221 19.28 -13.42 -7.77
CA LYS A 221 19.32 -12.49 -6.65
C LYS A 221 18.61 -13.12 -5.45
N VAL A 222 19.22 -12.97 -4.27
CA VAL A 222 18.62 -13.35 -2.99
C VAL A 222 18.64 -12.12 -2.08
N VAL A 223 17.48 -11.75 -1.56
CA VAL A 223 17.32 -10.73 -0.52
C VAL A 223 16.89 -11.42 0.76
N MET A 224 17.51 -11.09 1.87
CA MET A 224 17.13 -11.55 3.21
C MET A 224 17.03 -10.33 4.12
N ASN A 225 15.97 -10.26 4.91
CA ASN A 225 15.74 -9.20 5.88
C ASN A 225 15.33 -9.77 7.23
N LYS A 226 15.86 -9.17 8.32
CA LYS A 226 15.41 -9.40 9.70
C LYS A 226 15.39 -8.06 10.41
N LYS A 227 14.23 -7.73 11.03
CA LYS A 227 13.99 -6.47 11.73
C LYS A 227 13.36 -6.75 13.09
N ASP A 228 13.96 -6.24 14.14
CA ASP A 228 13.45 -6.32 15.50
C ASP A 228 13.40 -4.91 16.10
N ARG A 229 12.29 -4.55 16.76
CA ARG A 229 12.13 -3.31 17.53
C ARG A 229 11.26 -3.56 18.74
N GLY A 230 11.67 -3.08 19.90
CA GLY A 230 10.84 -3.05 21.10
C GLY A 230 9.69 -2.05 21.00
N GLY A 231 8.70 -2.21 21.85
CA GLY A 231 7.48 -1.39 21.81
C GLY A 231 7.68 0.05 22.25
N TYR A 232 6.87 0.94 21.66
CA TYR A 232 6.82 2.34 22.08
C TYR A 232 6.12 2.53 23.41
N VAL A 233 5.21 1.63 23.78
CA VAL A 233 4.40 1.71 24.99
C VAL A 233 4.66 0.50 25.88
N LYS A 234 4.99 0.78 27.18
CA LYS A 234 5.17 -0.25 28.20
C LYS A 234 3.82 -0.69 28.76
N ASN A 235 3.55 -1.98 28.77
CA ASN A 235 2.32 -2.51 29.37
C ASN A 235 2.60 -3.06 30.77
N PHE A 236 1.84 -2.61 31.76
CA PHE A 236 1.96 -3.02 33.16
C PHE A 236 0.65 -3.63 33.67
N VAL A 237 0.76 -4.51 34.63
CA VAL A 237 -0.41 -5.03 35.36
C VAL A 237 -1.19 -3.86 35.95
N SER A 238 -2.52 -3.92 35.79
CA SER A 238 -3.42 -2.89 36.33
C SER A 238 -3.19 -2.67 37.82
N PRO A 239 -3.02 -1.41 38.29
CA PRO A 239 -2.91 -1.10 39.70
C PRO A 239 -4.19 -1.41 40.49
N PHE A 240 -5.32 -1.58 39.80
CA PHE A 240 -6.62 -1.91 40.38
C PHE A 240 -6.87 -3.41 40.55
N GLY A 241 -5.97 -4.25 40.04
CA GLY A 241 -6.15 -5.71 39.96
C GLY A 241 -7.30 -6.11 39.02
N PRO A 242 -7.51 -7.42 38.81
CA PRO A 242 -8.62 -7.88 38.01
C PRO A 242 -9.93 -7.50 38.70
N PRO A 243 -11.00 -7.11 37.95
CA PRO A 243 -12.32 -6.86 38.51
C PRO A 243 -12.78 -8.05 39.36
N GLN A 244 -13.38 -7.77 40.55
CA GLN A 244 -13.86 -8.85 41.40
C GLN A 244 -14.95 -9.65 40.69
N GLY A 245 -14.74 -10.95 40.55
CA GLY A 245 -15.68 -11.88 39.90
C GLY A 245 -15.28 -12.28 38.47
N VAL A 246 -14.28 -11.62 37.90
CA VAL A 246 -13.64 -12.07 36.63
C VAL A 246 -12.41 -12.89 36.99
N VAL A 247 -12.44 -14.17 36.66
CA VAL A 247 -11.24 -15.00 36.73
C VAL A 247 -10.48 -14.75 35.42
N PRO A 248 -9.29 -14.13 35.43
CA PRO A 248 -8.51 -14.00 34.23
C PRO A 248 -8.26 -15.39 33.67
N THR A 249 -8.59 -15.63 32.42
CA THR A 249 -8.31 -16.92 31.75
C THR A 249 -6.81 -17.16 31.60
N ALA A 250 -5.99 -16.12 31.65
CA ALA A 250 -4.54 -16.16 31.82
C ALA A 250 -4.07 -14.86 32.50
N ALA A 251 -2.93 -14.89 33.18
CA ALA A 251 -2.24 -13.65 33.56
C ALA A 251 -1.82 -12.93 32.27
N PRO A 252 -2.11 -11.63 32.10
CA PRO A 252 -1.69 -10.90 30.92
C PRO A 252 -0.17 -10.99 30.79
N THR A 253 0.32 -11.34 29.61
CA THR A 253 1.74 -11.21 29.31
C THR A 253 2.07 -9.73 29.25
N LEU A 254 3.04 -9.30 30.05
CA LEU A 254 3.49 -7.90 30.10
C LEU A 254 4.38 -7.58 28.91
N ASN A 255 3.85 -7.76 27.70
CA ASN A 255 4.56 -7.40 26.48
C ASN A 255 4.40 -5.91 26.24
N ASP A 256 5.49 -5.26 25.83
CA ASP A 256 5.41 -3.90 25.29
C ASP A 256 4.49 -3.90 24.06
N LEU A 257 3.78 -2.78 23.83
CA LEU A 257 2.89 -2.63 22.69
C LEU A 257 3.59 -1.89 21.55
N ASP A 258 3.15 -2.14 20.32
CA ASP A 258 3.74 -1.59 19.12
C ASP A 258 5.20 -2.08 18.94
N THR A 259 5.38 -3.40 18.92
CA THR A 259 6.68 -4.04 18.64
C THR A 259 6.75 -4.46 17.17
N ILE A 260 7.97 -4.66 16.67
CA ILE A 260 8.22 -5.27 15.37
C ILE A 260 9.13 -6.49 15.58
N ASP A 261 8.75 -7.63 15.03
CA ASP A 261 9.55 -8.84 14.83
C ASP A 261 9.21 -9.37 13.43
N ALA A 262 10.00 -8.94 12.44
CA ALA A 262 9.77 -9.22 11.03
C ALA A 262 10.97 -9.95 10.42
N GLU A 263 10.71 -10.97 9.61
CA GLU A 263 11.72 -11.67 8.83
C GLU A 263 11.19 -12.04 7.46
N GLY A 264 12.07 -12.05 6.47
CA GLY A 264 11.66 -12.46 5.15
C GLY A 264 12.81 -12.67 4.19
N TYR A 265 12.48 -13.25 3.06
CA TYR A 265 13.42 -13.43 1.96
C TYR A 265 12.71 -13.33 0.62
N ARG A 266 13.46 -12.95 -0.40
CA ARG A 266 13.04 -12.99 -1.80
C ARG A 266 14.13 -13.61 -2.64
N VAL A 267 13.73 -14.46 -3.58
CA VAL A 267 14.61 -15.09 -4.56
C VAL A 267 14.12 -14.74 -5.94
N ASN A 268 14.99 -14.20 -6.76
CA ASN A 268 14.73 -13.89 -8.17
C ASN A 268 15.73 -14.65 -9.03
N LEU A 269 15.25 -15.25 -10.12
CA LEU A 269 16.07 -15.87 -11.15
C LEU A 269 15.68 -15.28 -12.51
N SER A 270 16.64 -14.77 -13.24
CA SER A 270 16.44 -14.20 -14.58
C SER A 270 17.28 -14.94 -15.60
N TRP A 271 16.67 -15.29 -16.72
CA TRP A 271 17.33 -15.76 -17.91
C TRP A 271 16.98 -14.85 -19.09
N ASN A 272 18.00 -14.39 -19.82
CA ASN A 272 17.84 -13.45 -20.92
C ASN A 272 18.51 -14.01 -22.19
N SER A 273 17.87 -13.84 -23.33
CA SER A 273 18.42 -14.06 -24.66
C SER A 273 18.19 -12.83 -25.53
N ASP A 274 18.68 -12.82 -26.75
CA ASP A 274 18.54 -11.69 -27.67
C ASP A 274 17.07 -11.29 -27.95
N VAL A 275 16.12 -12.20 -27.77
CA VAL A 275 14.70 -12.00 -28.12
C VAL A 275 13.73 -12.50 -27.07
N SER A 276 14.20 -13.02 -25.94
CA SER A 276 13.29 -13.55 -24.89
C SER A 276 13.92 -13.42 -23.52
N SER A 277 13.08 -13.20 -22.52
CA SER A 277 13.45 -13.26 -21.10
C SER A 277 12.48 -14.15 -20.32
N LEU A 278 12.98 -14.74 -19.23
CA LEU A 278 12.20 -15.50 -18.27
C LEU A 278 12.65 -15.08 -16.88
N ASP A 279 11.73 -14.52 -16.11
CA ASP A 279 11.95 -14.07 -14.75
C ASP A 279 11.09 -14.89 -13.81
N PHE A 280 11.69 -15.52 -12.81
CA PHE A 280 11.03 -16.22 -11.71
C PHE A 280 11.29 -15.46 -10.44
N ALA A 281 10.25 -15.23 -9.64
CA ALA A 281 10.37 -14.62 -8.32
C ALA A 281 9.58 -15.43 -7.29
N MET A 282 10.14 -15.53 -6.07
CA MET A 282 9.49 -16.09 -4.90
C MET A 282 9.80 -15.22 -3.71
N ASP A 283 8.78 -14.82 -2.96
CA ASP A 283 8.92 -14.02 -1.73
C ASP A 283 8.22 -14.71 -0.55
N TYR A 284 8.79 -14.50 0.62
CA TYR A 284 8.27 -14.92 1.90
C TYR A 284 8.50 -13.80 2.91
N ASN A 285 7.46 -13.41 3.63
CA ASN A 285 7.53 -12.49 4.75
C ASN A 285 6.73 -13.04 5.93
N ARG A 286 7.29 -12.94 7.12
CA ARG A 286 6.62 -13.28 8.37
C ARG A 286 6.84 -12.18 9.37
N GLN A 287 5.77 -11.79 10.06
CA GLN A 287 5.80 -10.84 11.16
C GLN A 287 5.11 -11.44 12.39
N ASN A 288 5.61 -11.12 13.57
CA ASN A 288 5.07 -11.57 14.85
C ASN A 288 5.19 -10.40 15.85
N ASN A 289 4.28 -9.46 15.73
CA ASN A 289 4.29 -8.17 16.39
C ASN A 289 3.36 -8.16 17.62
N THR A 290 3.47 -7.12 18.43
CA THR A 290 2.34 -6.64 19.22
C THR A 290 1.77 -5.41 18.53
N PRO A 291 0.43 -5.29 18.45
CA PRO A 291 -0.22 -4.18 17.74
C PRO A 291 0.06 -2.82 18.40
N PRO A 292 -0.15 -1.71 17.68
CA PRO A 292 -0.17 -0.38 18.26
C PRO A 292 -1.14 -0.27 19.43
N PHE A 293 -0.81 0.54 20.43
CA PHE A 293 -1.68 0.76 21.58
C PHE A 293 -2.97 1.46 21.18
N ALA A 294 -4.09 0.77 21.36
CA ALA A 294 -5.44 1.32 21.27
C ALA A 294 -5.71 2.17 22.49
N GLN A 295 -5.25 3.43 22.51
CA GLN A 295 -5.36 4.31 23.66
C GLN A 295 -6.76 4.88 23.79
N LEU A 296 -7.35 4.81 24.99
CA LEU A 296 -8.65 5.40 25.23
C LEU A 296 -8.58 6.92 25.17
N GLY A 297 -9.05 7.51 24.09
CA GLY A 297 -9.05 8.95 23.82
C GLY A 297 -10.26 9.69 24.40
N ASN A 298 -11.43 9.05 24.45
CA ASN A 298 -12.66 9.64 24.93
C ASN A 298 -13.68 8.60 25.46
N THR A 299 -14.58 9.06 26.35
CA THR A 299 -15.77 8.34 26.80
C THR A 299 -16.81 9.34 27.32
N ILE A 300 -18.08 8.94 27.45
CA ILE A 300 -19.08 9.79 28.07
C ILE A 300 -18.74 10.04 29.54
N PRO A 301 -19.08 11.20 30.09
CA PRO A 301 -18.98 11.46 31.54
C PRO A 301 -19.76 10.41 32.34
N ASN A 302 -19.15 9.88 33.40
CA ASN A 302 -19.74 8.85 34.28
C ASN A 302 -20.03 7.51 33.56
N TRP A 303 -19.22 7.14 32.59
CA TRP A 303 -19.35 5.87 31.88
C TRP A 303 -19.51 4.68 32.81
N SER A 304 -18.68 4.60 33.84
CA SER A 304 -18.74 3.58 34.89
C SER A 304 -20.09 3.51 35.63
N THR A 305 -20.78 4.63 35.76
CA THR A 305 -22.12 4.67 36.41
C THR A 305 -23.21 4.19 35.45
N VAL A 306 -23.11 4.54 34.18
CA VAL A 306 -24.10 4.19 33.16
C VAL A 306 -23.97 2.72 32.75
N PHE A 307 -22.76 2.30 32.41
CA PHE A 307 -22.50 0.96 31.87
C PHE A 307 -22.09 -0.06 32.93
N GLY A 308 -21.44 0.37 34.01
CA GLY A 308 -21.10 -0.52 35.11
C GLY A 308 -22.32 -1.10 35.79
N VAL A 309 -23.43 -0.36 35.87
CA VAL A 309 -24.71 -0.86 36.41
C VAL A 309 -25.37 -1.84 35.43
N GLY A 310 -25.33 -1.56 34.14
CA GLY A 310 -25.81 -2.49 33.08
C GLY A 310 -25.01 -3.78 33.03
N ALA A 311 -23.69 -3.69 33.11
CA ALA A 311 -22.80 -4.85 33.19
C ALA A 311 -23.02 -5.67 34.48
N SER A 312 -23.39 -5.03 35.59
CA SER A 312 -23.69 -5.73 36.84
C SER A 312 -24.95 -6.62 36.77
N ALA A 313 -25.90 -6.29 35.92
CA ALA A 313 -27.10 -7.10 35.68
C ALA A 313 -26.76 -8.36 34.86
N LEU A 314 -25.80 -8.25 33.96
CA LEU A 314 -25.31 -9.36 33.10
C LEU A 314 -24.28 -10.25 33.84
N THR A 315 -23.55 -9.71 34.82
CA THR A 315 -22.38 -10.34 35.44
C THR A 315 -22.56 -10.66 36.95
N ASN A 316 -23.80 -10.78 37.44
CA ASN A 316 -24.10 -11.13 38.86
C ASN A 316 -23.47 -10.21 39.93
N GLY A 317 -23.49 -8.91 39.72
CA GLY A 317 -23.16 -7.95 40.77
C GLY A 317 -21.76 -7.34 40.71
N LEU A 318 -21.18 -7.21 39.55
CA LEU A 318 -19.90 -6.55 39.35
C LEU A 318 -19.97 -5.04 39.59
N LYS A 319 -18.90 -4.56 40.20
CA LYS A 319 -18.70 -3.16 40.57
C LYS A 319 -18.31 -2.32 39.35
N LEU A 320 -18.54 -1.01 39.50
CA LEU A 320 -18.12 0.04 38.57
C LEU A 320 -16.73 -0.15 38.01
N TRP A 321 -16.60 -0.10 36.70
CA TRP A 321 -15.32 -0.05 35.98
C TRP A 321 -15.00 1.39 35.64
N PRO A 322 -14.08 2.05 36.37
CA PRO A 322 -13.78 3.48 36.18
C PRO A 322 -12.89 3.71 34.97
N ILE A 323 -13.38 3.32 33.80
CA ILE A 323 -12.61 3.42 32.54
C ILE A 323 -12.27 4.86 32.17
N GLU A 324 -13.09 5.81 32.59
CA GLU A 324 -12.84 7.25 32.41
C GLU A 324 -11.53 7.74 33.04
N LEU A 325 -10.96 6.99 34.00
CA LEU A 325 -9.65 7.30 34.58
C LEU A 325 -8.47 6.99 33.64
N PHE A 326 -8.72 6.28 32.57
CA PHE A 326 -7.70 5.88 31.59
C PHE A 326 -7.80 6.68 30.29
N THR A 327 -8.68 7.68 30.21
CA THR A 327 -8.75 8.57 29.04
C THR A 327 -7.59 9.55 29.03
N SER A 328 -6.95 9.71 27.87
CA SER A 328 -5.87 10.70 27.66
C SER A 328 -5.92 11.24 26.23
N LYS A 329 -5.60 12.53 26.08
CA LYS A 329 -5.42 13.22 24.79
C LYS A 329 -3.97 13.38 24.40
N ASP A 330 -3.06 12.96 25.25
CA ASP A 330 -1.63 12.92 24.97
C ASP A 330 -1.17 11.48 24.72
N ARG A 331 -0.19 11.27 23.86
CA ARG A 331 0.40 9.94 23.61
C ARG A 331 0.96 9.36 24.91
N GLU A 332 0.36 8.30 25.40
CA GLU A 332 0.79 7.61 26.61
C GLU A 332 2.00 6.71 26.33
N LYS A 333 2.89 6.61 27.30
CA LYS A 333 4.08 5.73 27.29
C LYS A 333 3.87 4.45 28.09
N VAL A 334 2.72 4.36 28.77
CA VAL A 334 2.35 3.27 29.67
C VAL A 334 0.90 2.86 29.38
N ALA A 335 0.68 1.59 29.21
CA ALA A 335 -0.62 0.97 29.08
C ALA A 335 -0.91 0.06 30.29
N HIS A 336 -2.17 -0.24 30.51
CA HIS A 336 -2.67 -1.16 31.54
C HIS A 336 -3.75 -2.08 30.96
N ILE A 337 -3.55 -2.58 29.73
CA ILE A 337 -4.53 -3.45 29.08
C ILE A 337 -4.59 -4.83 29.76
N ASN A 338 -5.78 -5.43 29.73
CA ASN A 338 -6.02 -6.74 30.35
C ASN A 338 -5.89 -7.92 29.39
N GLU A 339 -5.77 -7.67 28.10
CA GLU A 339 -5.70 -8.69 27.07
C GLU A 339 -4.26 -9.03 26.67
N ASN A 340 -4.06 -10.24 26.17
CA ASN A 340 -2.82 -10.69 25.61
C ASN A 340 -2.81 -10.39 24.10
N THR A 341 -2.47 -9.15 23.75
CA THR A 341 -2.50 -8.69 22.36
C THR A 341 -1.34 -9.23 21.54
N PHE A 342 -1.62 -9.63 20.32
CA PHE A 342 -0.61 -10.02 19.33
C PHE A 342 -1.13 -9.76 17.91
N GLU A 343 -0.21 -9.70 16.97
CA GLU A 343 -0.48 -9.69 15.54
C GLU A 343 0.56 -10.56 14.83
N THR A 344 0.10 -11.48 14.00
CA THR A 344 0.98 -12.29 13.15
C THR A 344 0.54 -12.19 11.71
N SER A 345 1.50 -12.05 10.81
CA SER A 345 1.27 -12.06 9.36
C SER A 345 2.27 -12.99 8.70
N LYS A 346 1.82 -13.77 7.73
CA LYS A 346 2.64 -14.57 6.84
C LYS A 346 2.17 -14.32 5.41
N VAL A 347 3.07 -13.86 4.56
CA VAL A 347 2.79 -13.58 3.14
C VAL A 347 3.77 -14.41 2.30
N GLU A 348 3.25 -15.12 1.33
CA GLU A 348 4.01 -15.91 0.36
C GLU A 348 3.59 -15.53 -1.05
N GLY A 349 4.55 -15.35 -1.93
CA GLY A 349 4.32 -15.03 -3.32
C GLY A 349 5.22 -15.84 -4.25
N THR A 350 4.68 -16.22 -5.39
CA THR A 350 5.46 -16.83 -6.49
C THR A 350 4.96 -16.26 -7.79
N SER A 351 5.88 -15.87 -8.67
CA SER A 351 5.52 -15.39 -10.00
C SER A 351 6.50 -15.89 -11.06
N LEU A 352 6.00 -16.01 -12.27
CA LEU A 352 6.76 -16.33 -13.46
C LEU A 352 6.36 -15.37 -14.57
N THR A 353 7.33 -14.60 -15.07
CA THR A 353 7.15 -13.66 -16.18
C THR A 353 7.96 -14.14 -17.36
N TYR A 354 7.32 -14.33 -18.51
CA TYR A 354 7.97 -14.62 -19.79
C TYR A 354 7.71 -13.48 -20.74
N SER A 355 8.76 -12.97 -21.37
CA SER A 355 8.65 -11.96 -22.43
C SER A 355 9.36 -12.43 -23.70
N ARG A 356 8.79 -12.07 -24.87
CA ARG A 356 9.36 -12.37 -26.16
C ARG A 356 9.13 -11.26 -27.17
N ASP A 357 10.21 -10.81 -27.77
CA ASP A 357 10.17 -9.86 -28.86
C ASP A 357 9.84 -10.55 -30.18
N LEU A 358 8.85 -10.00 -30.87
CA LEU A 358 8.37 -10.40 -32.19
C LEU A 358 8.56 -9.22 -33.14
N SER A 359 8.48 -9.46 -34.44
CA SER A 359 8.64 -8.39 -35.46
C SER A 359 7.60 -7.27 -35.40
N PHE A 360 6.51 -7.48 -34.67
CA PHE A 360 5.40 -6.52 -34.52
C PHE A 360 5.19 -6.05 -33.09
N GLY A 361 5.97 -6.52 -32.12
CA GLY A 361 5.85 -6.11 -30.73
C GLY A 361 6.34 -7.18 -29.76
N THR A 362 6.22 -6.92 -28.47
CA THR A 362 6.62 -7.81 -27.39
C THR A 362 5.39 -8.47 -26.76
N VAL A 363 5.37 -9.80 -26.71
CA VAL A 363 4.41 -10.57 -25.92
C VAL A 363 4.99 -10.81 -24.54
N LYS A 364 4.23 -10.47 -23.49
CA LYS A 364 4.58 -10.73 -22.09
C LYS A 364 3.46 -11.55 -21.44
N ALA A 365 3.84 -12.59 -20.71
CA ALA A 365 2.92 -13.41 -19.92
C ALA A 365 3.37 -13.43 -18.45
N ILE A 366 2.46 -13.15 -17.53
CA ILE A 366 2.69 -13.20 -16.08
C ILE A 366 1.72 -14.23 -15.49
N ILE A 367 2.26 -15.15 -14.70
CA ILE A 367 1.48 -16.10 -13.90
C ILE A 367 1.95 -15.94 -12.47
N ALA A 368 1.03 -15.73 -11.53
CA ALA A 368 1.39 -15.55 -10.14
C ALA A 368 0.38 -16.18 -9.20
N LYS A 369 0.91 -16.62 -8.05
CA LYS A 369 0.13 -17.06 -6.89
C LYS A 369 0.58 -16.31 -5.66
N ARG A 370 -0.38 -15.87 -4.82
CA ARG A 370 -0.10 -15.25 -3.53
C ARG A 370 -0.98 -15.85 -2.44
N GLU A 371 -0.39 -16.01 -1.26
CA GLU A 371 -1.07 -16.51 -0.06
C GLU A 371 -0.75 -15.59 1.12
N THR A 372 -1.78 -15.26 1.90
CA THR A 372 -1.65 -14.50 3.14
C THR A 372 -2.37 -15.25 4.26
N THR A 373 -1.69 -15.45 5.38
CA THR A 373 -2.30 -15.88 6.63
C THR A 373 -2.04 -14.80 7.66
N TRP A 374 -3.10 -14.31 8.29
CA TRP A 374 -3.03 -13.23 9.24
C TRP A 374 -3.86 -13.56 10.48
N SER A 375 -3.37 -13.21 11.66
CA SER A 375 -4.08 -13.44 12.91
C SER A 375 -3.73 -12.37 13.93
N ASP A 376 -4.74 -11.92 14.67
CA ASP A 376 -4.58 -10.98 15.77
C ASP A 376 -5.44 -11.33 16.99
N ASN A 377 -5.10 -10.69 18.10
CA ASN A 377 -5.95 -10.55 19.30
C ASN A 377 -5.80 -9.12 19.82
N LEU A 378 -6.90 -8.41 19.90
CA LEU A 378 -6.93 -6.98 20.17
C LEU A 378 -7.75 -6.67 21.43
N ASP A 379 -7.19 -5.78 22.25
CA ASP A 379 -7.94 -5.05 23.27
C ASP A 379 -8.64 -3.86 22.60
N LEU A 380 -9.95 -3.78 22.71
CA LEU A 380 -10.77 -2.74 22.09
C LEU A 380 -11.38 -1.77 23.12
N ASP A 381 -10.78 -1.63 24.30
CA ASP A 381 -11.22 -0.65 25.29
C ASP A 381 -10.07 0.18 25.88
N GLY A 382 -8.82 -0.22 25.56
CA GLY A 382 -7.61 0.53 25.93
C GLY A 382 -7.32 0.57 27.44
N GLY A 383 -8.01 -0.26 28.23
CA GLY A 383 -7.98 -0.21 29.68
C GLY A 383 -7.76 -1.57 30.36
N PRO A 384 -7.78 -1.59 31.72
CA PRO A 384 -7.54 -2.82 32.48
C PRO A 384 -8.82 -3.65 32.70
N PHE A 385 -9.91 -3.32 32.02
CA PHE A 385 -11.21 -3.95 32.21
C PHE A 385 -11.61 -4.74 30.96
N PRO A 386 -12.19 -5.93 31.08
CA PRO A 386 -12.56 -6.76 29.93
C PRO A 386 -13.88 -6.27 29.29
N ILE A 387 -13.86 -5.07 28.70
CA ILE A 387 -15.06 -4.46 28.10
C ILE A 387 -15.24 -4.97 26.69
N ALA A 388 -14.19 -4.93 25.86
CA ALA A 388 -14.28 -5.36 24.49
C ALA A 388 -12.96 -6.00 24.01
N ASN A 389 -13.07 -7.20 23.44
CA ASN A 389 -11.95 -7.92 22.82
C ASN A 389 -12.40 -8.54 21.50
N THR A 390 -11.50 -8.55 20.53
CA THR A 390 -11.70 -9.26 19.26
C THR A 390 -10.45 -10.07 18.89
N SER A 391 -10.68 -11.23 18.32
CA SER A 391 -9.62 -12.02 17.68
C SER A 391 -10.00 -12.29 16.24
N ARG A 392 -9.01 -12.33 15.35
CA ARG A 392 -9.25 -12.72 13.95
C ARG A 392 -8.20 -13.74 13.53
N PHE A 393 -8.64 -14.67 12.71
CA PHE A 393 -7.79 -15.54 11.93
C PHE A 393 -8.27 -15.47 10.48
N THR A 394 -7.40 -15.00 9.60
CA THR A 394 -7.74 -14.71 8.21
C THR A 394 -6.78 -15.44 7.28
N THR A 395 -7.33 -16.02 6.22
CA THR A 395 -6.59 -16.55 5.08
C THR A 395 -7.06 -15.88 3.80
N TYR A 396 -6.12 -15.62 2.90
CA TYR A 396 -6.37 -15.12 1.55
C TYR A 396 -5.44 -15.82 0.58
N GLU A 397 -5.99 -16.28 -0.53
CA GLU A 397 -5.26 -16.88 -1.64
C GLU A 397 -5.70 -16.23 -2.95
N SER A 398 -4.75 -16.02 -3.88
CA SER A 398 -5.08 -15.53 -5.22
C SER A 398 -4.17 -16.12 -6.28
N ASP A 399 -4.78 -16.45 -7.42
CA ASP A 399 -4.13 -16.89 -8.66
C ASP A 399 -4.37 -15.84 -9.75
N THR A 400 -3.30 -15.38 -10.40
CA THR A 400 -3.35 -14.34 -11.43
C THR A 400 -2.69 -14.80 -12.73
N VAL A 401 -3.32 -14.51 -13.85
CA VAL A 401 -2.75 -14.65 -15.19
C VAL A 401 -2.95 -13.36 -15.97
N GLU A 402 -1.88 -12.80 -16.51
CA GLU A 402 -1.94 -11.67 -17.43
C GLU A 402 -1.14 -11.97 -18.70
N ILE A 403 -1.72 -11.72 -19.87
CA ILE A 403 -1.05 -11.82 -21.16
C ILE A 403 -1.16 -10.46 -21.84
N GLN A 404 -0.02 -9.89 -22.21
CA GLN A 404 0.08 -8.57 -22.84
C GLN A 404 0.77 -8.69 -24.20
N LEU A 405 0.33 -7.86 -25.13
CA LEU A 405 1.04 -7.57 -26.38
C LEU A 405 1.25 -6.06 -26.45
N THR A 406 2.49 -5.62 -26.39
CA THR A 406 2.88 -4.22 -26.57
C THR A 406 3.62 -4.06 -27.88
N GLY A 407 3.42 -2.97 -28.60
CA GLY A 407 4.14 -2.75 -29.84
C GLY A 407 4.01 -1.34 -30.38
N GLN A 408 4.87 -1.07 -31.37
CA GLN A 408 4.88 0.18 -32.13
C GLN A 408 4.86 -0.10 -33.62
N ARG A 409 4.02 0.60 -34.35
CA ARG A 409 3.98 0.50 -35.81
C ARG A 409 3.70 1.87 -36.44
N ASN A 410 4.67 2.42 -37.14
CA ASN A 410 4.63 3.78 -37.68
C ASN A 410 4.36 4.80 -36.56
N ASN A 411 3.20 5.48 -36.61
CA ASN A 411 2.76 6.48 -35.65
C ASN A 411 1.76 5.94 -34.61
N LEU A 412 1.68 4.62 -34.44
CA LEU A 412 0.78 3.95 -33.53
C LEU A 412 1.58 3.14 -32.50
N ASN A 413 1.40 3.46 -31.23
CA ASN A 413 1.76 2.60 -30.11
C ASN A 413 0.52 1.87 -29.63
N TYR A 414 0.64 0.60 -29.21
CA TYR A 414 -0.51 -0.16 -28.74
C TYR A 414 -0.14 -1.13 -27.60
N VAL A 415 -1.09 -1.31 -26.72
CA VAL A 415 -1.10 -2.31 -25.65
C VAL A 415 -2.41 -3.07 -25.75
N LEU A 416 -2.34 -4.39 -25.82
CA LEU A 416 -3.50 -5.29 -25.77
C LEU A 416 -3.28 -6.29 -24.65
N GLY A 417 -4.32 -6.68 -23.95
CA GLY A 417 -4.17 -7.66 -22.87
C GLY A 417 -5.41 -8.43 -22.51
N TYR A 418 -5.13 -9.58 -21.89
CA TYR A 418 -6.10 -10.43 -21.17
C TYR A 418 -5.64 -10.57 -19.74
N TYR A 419 -6.55 -10.47 -18.81
CA TYR A 419 -6.31 -10.61 -17.37
C TYR A 419 -7.34 -11.56 -16.76
N SER A 420 -6.89 -12.44 -15.87
CA SER A 420 -7.73 -13.29 -15.05
C SER A 420 -7.21 -13.33 -13.63
N LEU A 421 -8.11 -13.25 -12.66
CA LEU A 421 -7.83 -13.37 -11.23
C LEU A 421 -8.89 -14.23 -10.59
N LYS A 422 -8.45 -15.19 -9.77
CA LYS A 422 -9.29 -15.95 -8.83
C LYS A 422 -8.78 -15.68 -7.44
N ASP A 423 -9.69 -15.37 -6.51
CA ASP A 423 -9.32 -15.18 -5.13
C ASP A 423 -10.33 -15.79 -4.16
N GLU A 424 -9.79 -16.28 -3.03
CA GLU A 424 -10.56 -16.86 -1.94
C GLU A 424 -10.12 -16.21 -0.61
N ALA A 425 -11.08 -15.78 0.19
CA ALA A 425 -10.86 -15.13 1.47
C ALA A 425 -11.72 -15.73 2.56
N TYR A 426 -11.13 -16.01 3.73
CA TYR A 426 -11.87 -16.52 4.89
C TYR A 426 -11.40 -15.82 6.16
N THR A 427 -12.33 -15.52 7.07
CA THR A 427 -12.03 -15.00 8.40
C THR A 427 -12.90 -15.71 9.45
N SER A 428 -12.25 -16.16 10.53
CA SER A 428 -12.89 -16.51 11.80
C SER A 428 -12.67 -15.36 12.78
N ASN A 429 -13.76 -14.77 13.30
CA ASN A 429 -13.71 -13.59 14.15
C ASN A 429 -14.56 -13.74 15.42
N PRO A 430 -14.07 -14.42 16.46
CA PRO A 430 -14.70 -14.40 17.77
C PRO A 430 -14.50 -13.03 18.45
N GLN A 431 -15.57 -12.51 19.01
CA GLN A 431 -15.62 -11.25 19.79
C GLN A 431 -16.20 -11.51 21.16
N SER A 432 -15.65 -10.85 22.17
CA SER A 432 -16.08 -10.98 23.56
C SER A 432 -16.28 -9.62 24.19
N PHE A 433 -17.43 -9.44 24.85
CA PHE A 433 -17.78 -8.18 25.49
C PHE A 433 -18.17 -8.40 26.96
N PHE A 434 -17.88 -7.39 27.80
CA PHE A 434 -18.25 -7.33 29.21
C PHE A 434 -17.84 -8.58 30.00
N GLY A 435 -16.57 -8.98 29.86
CA GLY A 435 -16.01 -10.14 30.60
C GLY A 435 -16.57 -11.48 30.17
N GLY A 436 -16.97 -11.61 28.90
CA GLY A 436 -17.59 -12.80 28.36
C GLY A 436 -19.10 -12.89 28.58
N GLY A 437 -19.73 -11.81 29.08
CA GLY A 437 -21.18 -11.73 29.19
C GLY A 437 -21.91 -11.76 27.86
N GLN A 438 -21.22 -11.33 26.79
CA GLN A 438 -21.63 -11.48 25.40
C GLN A 438 -20.45 -12.03 24.60
N VAL A 439 -20.67 -13.09 23.84
CA VAL A 439 -19.68 -13.70 22.95
C VAL A 439 -20.34 -13.91 21.59
N PHE A 440 -19.71 -13.35 20.56
CA PHE A 440 -20.10 -13.55 19.16
C PHE A 440 -19.01 -14.33 18.46
N ALA A 441 -19.26 -15.57 18.12
CA ALA A 441 -18.39 -16.34 17.24
C ALA A 441 -18.93 -16.21 15.81
N GLN A 442 -18.21 -15.53 14.96
CA GLN A 442 -18.59 -15.33 13.56
C GLN A 442 -17.49 -15.80 12.62
N ASN A 443 -17.92 -16.37 11.51
CA ASN A 443 -17.08 -16.71 10.37
C ASN A 443 -17.64 -16.04 9.13
N TYR A 444 -16.77 -15.60 8.23
CA TYR A 444 -17.20 -15.06 6.95
C TYR A 444 -16.15 -15.33 5.87
N SER A 445 -16.60 -15.44 4.63
CA SER A 445 -15.74 -15.60 3.47
C SER A 445 -16.24 -14.79 2.28
N GLY A 446 -15.35 -14.60 1.32
CA GLY A 446 -15.64 -14.02 0.03
C GLY A 446 -14.74 -14.63 -1.02
N ASP A 447 -15.36 -15.11 -2.09
CA ASP A 447 -14.67 -15.70 -3.24
C ASP A 447 -14.94 -14.82 -4.46
N GLY A 448 -13.95 -14.67 -5.35
CA GLY A 448 -14.04 -13.84 -6.54
C GLY A 448 -13.39 -14.50 -7.75
N ASP A 449 -14.08 -14.41 -8.89
CA ASP A 449 -13.58 -14.73 -10.21
C ASP A 449 -13.68 -13.47 -11.09
N SER A 450 -12.58 -13.00 -11.68
CA SER A 450 -12.55 -11.80 -12.52
C SER A 450 -11.80 -12.07 -13.81
N GLU A 451 -12.42 -11.73 -14.95
CA GLU A 451 -11.80 -11.78 -16.27
C GLU A 451 -11.92 -10.44 -16.97
N ALA A 452 -10.90 -10.07 -17.74
CA ALA A 452 -10.95 -8.83 -18.51
C ALA A 452 -10.14 -8.90 -19.81
N PHE A 453 -10.66 -8.19 -20.82
CA PHE A 453 -9.93 -7.85 -22.05
C PHE A 453 -9.74 -6.34 -22.12
N TYR A 454 -8.53 -5.89 -22.47
CA TYR A 454 -8.25 -4.47 -22.59
C TYR A 454 -7.37 -4.16 -23.79
N GLY A 455 -7.46 -2.91 -24.25
CA GLY A 455 -6.61 -2.38 -25.29
C GLY A 455 -6.46 -0.87 -25.17
N GLN A 456 -5.25 -0.36 -25.43
CA GLN A 456 -4.94 1.05 -25.51
C GLN A 456 -4.14 1.32 -26.75
N PHE A 457 -4.50 2.39 -27.48
CA PHE A 457 -3.89 2.80 -28.73
C PHE A 457 -3.52 4.28 -28.62
N GLU A 458 -2.28 4.60 -28.89
CA GLU A 458 -1.76 5.97 -28.92
C GLU A 458 -1.31 6.30 -30.32
N PHE A 459 -1.88 7.35 -30.87
CA PHE A 459 -1.63 7.84 -32.22
C PHE A 459 -0.88 9.16 -32.20
N ALA A 460 0.35 9.20 -32.74
CA ALA A 460 1.00 10.45 -33.05
C ALA A 460 0.29 11.12 -34.23
N VAL A 461 -0.62 12.05 -33.93
CA VAL A 461 -1.41 12.77 -34.94
C VAL A 461 -0.64 13.92 -35.58
N SER A 462 0.42 14.38 -34.90
CA SER A 462 1.45 15.30 -35.42
C SER A 462 2.76 15.08 -34.67
N ASP A 463 3.83 15.77 -35.08
CA ASP A 463 5.14 15.73 -34.40
C ASP A 463 5.10 16.23 -32.93
N LYS A 464 3.99 16.80 -32.48
CA LYS A 464 3.83 17.42 -31.17
C LYS A 464 2.55 16.99 -30.44
N THR A 465 1.75 16.14 -31.04
CA THR A 465 0.42 15.84 -30.47
C THR A 465 0.13 14.37 -30.59
N ASP A 466 -0.14 13.73 -29.46
CA ASP A 466 -0.57 12.35 -29.37
C ASP A 466 -2.00 12.27 -28.87
N VAL A 467 -2.73 11.28 -29.37
CA VAL A 467 -4.11 10.96 -28.93
C VAL A 467 -4.12 9.50 -28.51
N THR A 468 -4.49 9.27 -27.25
CA THR A 468 -4.61 7.92 -26.68
C THR A 468 -6.08 7.58 -26.48
N ILE A 469 -6.47 6.38 -26.90
CA ILE A 469 -7.80 5.79 -26.65
C ILE A 469 -7.61 4.41 -26.06
N GLY A 470 -8.23 4.18 -24.92
CA GLY A 470 -8.19 2.89 -24.24
C GLY A 470 -9.60 2.40 -23.89
N VAL A 471 -9.76 1.09 -23.82
CA VAL A 471 -11.01 0.42 -23.40
C VAL A 471 -10.67 -0.88 -22.69
N ARG A 472 -11.45 -1.21 -21.63
CA ARG A 472 -11.40 -2.48 -20.92
C ARG A 472 -12.83 -2.94 -20.64
N LYS A 473 -13.11 -4.21 -20.93
CA LYS A 473 -14.31 -4.91 -20.45
C LYS A 473 -13.88 -5.85 -19.34
N THR A 474 -14.49 -5.70 -18.17
CA THR A 474 -14.28 -6.56 -16.99
C THR A 474 -15.60 -7.26 -16.66
N GLU A 475 -15.52 -8.55 -16.36
CA GLU A 475 -16.61 -9.37 -15.82
C GLU A 475 -16.12 -9.96 -14.50
N GLU A 476 -16.96 -9.94 -13.46
CA GLU A 476 -16.59 -10.37 -12.13
C GLU A 476 -17.76 -11.05 -11.43
N ASP A 477 -17.55 -12.28 -11.00
CA ASP A 477 -18.49 -13.05 -10.18
C ASP A 477 -17.97 -13.10 -8.74
N LYS A 478 -18.86 -12.85 -7.77
CA LYS A 478 -18.54 -12.90 -6.35
C LYS A 478 -19.53 -13.73 -5.57
N GLU A 479 -19.00 -14.44 -4.56
CA GLU A 479 -19.77 -15.13 -3.54
C GLU A 479 -19.43 -14.59 -2.16
N GLY A 480 -20.43 -14.46 -1.29
CA GLY A 480 -20.27 -14.03 0.09
C GLY A 480 -20.93 -15.04 1.03
N PHE A 481 -20.26 -15.30 2.14
CA PHE A 481 -20.79 -16.17 3.20
C PHE A 481 -20.59 -15.50 4.55
N LYS A 482 -21.56 -15.68 5.46
CA LYS A 482 -21.47 -15.30 6.86
C LYS A 482 -22.18 -16.33 7.74
N GLU A 483 -21.57 -16.63 8.88
CA GLU A 483 -22.14 -17.50 9.92
C GLU A 483 -21.92 -16.87 11.30
N TYR A 484 -23.00 -16.79 12.10
CA TYR A 484 -22.89 -16.80 13.55
C TYR A 484 -22.95 -18.24 14.01
N VAL A 485 -21.84 -18.75 14.52
CA VAL A 485 -21.64 -20.19 14.81
C VAL A 485 -22.74 -20.75 15.68
N GLY A 486 -23.45 -21.76 15.17
CA GLY A 486 -24.54 -22.44 15.87
C GLY A 486 -25.86 -21.65 15.96
N VAL A 487 -25.99 -20.50 15.30
CA VAL A 487 -27.18 -19.64 15.34
C VAL A 487 -27.82 -19.47 13.97
N ILE A 488 -27.08 -18.91 12.99
CA ILE A 488 -27.59 -18.59 11.67
C ILE A 488 -26.45 -18.47 10.66
N SER A 489 -26.73 -18.80 9.41
CA SER A 489 -25.82 -18.55 8.28
C SER A 489 -26.56 -17.91 7.12
N ALA A 490 -25.84 -17.14 6.31
CA ALA A 490 -26.36 -16.49 5.11
C ALA A 490 -25.31 -16.54 3.99
N ASN A 491 -25.77 -16.71 2.76
CA ASN A 491 -24.96 -16.69 1.55
C ASN A 491 -25.49 -15.67 0.57
N GLY A 492 -24.64 -15.09 -0.23
CA GLY A 492 -24.97 -14.24 -1.35
C GLY A 492 -24.10 -14.55 -2.56
N SER A 493 -24.59 -14.26 -3.74
CA SER A 493 -23.81 -14.26 -4.98
C SER A 493 -24.21 -13.08 -5.84
N GLY A 494 -23.28 -12.54 -6.62
CA GLY A 494 -23.51 -11.43 -7.52
C GLY A 494 -22.53 -11.44 -8.68
N SER A 495 -23.03 -11.04 -9.86
CA SER A 495 -22.22 -10.82 -11.05
C SER A 495 -22.19 -9.33 -11.34
N PHE A 496 -20.99 -8.81 -11.57
CA PHE A 496 -20.73 -7.39 -11.80
C PHE A 496 -19.91 -7.26 -13.08
N ASP A 497 -20.31 -6.39 -13.96
CA ASP A 497 -19.57 -6.12 -15.18
C ASP A 497 -19.51 -4.62 -15.47
N ASP A 498 -18.38 -4.20 -16.05
CA ASP A 498 -18.23 -2.82 -16.47
C ASP A 498 -17.33 -2.69 -17.70
N THR A 499 -17.47 -1.55 -18.39
CA THR A 499 -16.60 -1.17 -19.50
C THR A 499 -16.01 0.20 -19.25
N THR A 500 -14.76 0.21 -18.78
CA THR A 500 -14.02 1.44 -18.52
C THR A 500 -13.32 1.94 -19.78
N GLY A 501 -13.25 3.27 -19.94
CA GLY A 501 -12.59 3.95 -21.04
C GLY A 501 -11.49 4.90 -20.58
N THR A 502 -10.60 5.24 -21.49
CA THR A 502 -9.61 6.31 -21.31
C THR A 502 -9.46 7.06 -22.64
N PHE A 503 -9.48 8.39 -22.57
CA PHE A 503 -9.17 9.28 -23.67
C PHE A 503 -8.16 10.32 -23.19
N ILE A 504 -7.02 10.43 -23.89
CA ILE A 504 -5.96 11.42 -23.57
C ILE A 504 -5.58 12.14 -24.86
N VAL A 505 -5.34 13.44 -24.71
CA VAL A 505 -4.65 14.27 -25.71
C VAL A 505 -3.45 14.87 -25.01
N SER A 506 -2.25 14.59 -25.51
CA SER A 506 -1.01 15.23 -25.06
C SER A 506 -0.46 16.14 -26.16
N HIS A 507 0.15 17.25 -25.75
CA HIS A 507 0.72 18.23 -26.68
C HIS A 507 2.03 18.82 -26.16
N ASP A 508 3.08 18.69 -26.95
CA ASP A 508 4.38 19.29 -26.67
C ASP A 508 4.35 20.81 -26.97
N ILE A 509 4.34 21.60 -25.88
CA ILE A 509 4.45 23.05 -25.95
C ILE A 509 5.84 23.46 -26.44
N SER A 510 6.87 22.75 -25.94
CA SER A 510 8.28 22.91 -26.31
C SER A 510 9.01 21.56 -26.21
N GLU A 511 10.30 21.53 -26.54
CA GLU A 511 11.15 20.34 -26.35
C GLU A 511 11.29 19.91 -24.87
N SER A 512 10.95 20.75 -23.93
CA SER A 512 11.12 20.52 -22.49
C SER A 512 9.83 20.63 -21.68
N ALA A 513 8.67 20.82 -22.34
CA ALA A 513 7.40 20.95 -21.64
C ALA A 513 6.22 20.47 -22.49
N ASN A 514 5.32 19.73 -21.85
CA ASN A 514 4.08 19.27 -22.43
C ASN A 514 2.87 19.59 -21.54
N MET A 515 1.70 19.52 -22.12
CA MET A 515 0.42 19.54 -21.43
C MET A 515 -0.46 18.40 -21.92
N TYR A 516 -1.36 17.93 -21.06
CA TYR A 516 -2.31 16.90 -21.45
C TYR A 516 -3.71 17.19 -20.89
N PHE A 517 -4.70 16.61 -21.58
CA PHE A 517 -6.08 16.49 -21.14
C PHE A 517 -6.44 15.02 -21.13
N LYS A 518 -7.00 14.54 -20.02
CA LYS A 518 -7.38 13.14 -19.82
C LYS A 518 -8.80 13.04 -19.33
N VAL A 519 -9.58 12.11 -19.88
CA VAL A 519 -10.83 11.60 -19.30
C VAL A 519 -10.64 10.11 -19.10
N ALA A 520 -10.91 9.61 -17.91
CA ALA A 520 -10.74 8.20 -17.60
C ALA A 520 -11.79 7.71 -16.61
N ASP A 521 -12.21 6.46 -16.80
CA ASP A 521 -13.15 5.79 -15.93
C ASP A 521 -12.44 4.82 -14.99
N GLY A 522 -13.03 4.60 -13.80
CA GLY A 522 -12.64 3.58 -12.84
C GLY A 522 -13.84 2.77 -12.38
N PHE A 523 -13.60 1.54 -11.96
CA PHE A 523 -14.61 0.59 -11.53
C PHE A 523 -14.14 -0.22 -10.31
N LYS A 524 -15.06 -0.45 -9.37
CA LYS A 524 -14.93 -1.38 -8.27
C LYS A 524 -16.22 -2.18 -8.13
N ALA A 525 -16.13 -3.49 -8.18
CA ALA A 525 -17.29 -4.38 -8.11
C ALA A 525 -18.05 -4.22 -6.80
N GLY A 526 -19.34 -4.53 -6.82
CA GLY A 526 -20.12 -4.69 -5.61
C GLY A 526 -19.58 -5.82 -4.72
N GLY A 527 -20.19 -6.01 -3.56
CA GLY A 527 -19.75 -7.02 -2.60
C GLY A 527 -20.77 -7.21 -1.47
N PHE A 528 -20.35 -7.85 -0.39
CA PHE A 528 -21.24 -8.26 0.69
C PHE A 528 -20.79 -7.70 2.04
N ASN A 529 -21.75 -7.24 2.86
CA ASN A 529 -21.51 -6.74 4.20
C ASN A 529 -21.31 -7.89 5.22
N ALA A 530 -20.24 -8.64 5.04
CA ALA A 530 -19.96 -9.82 5.87
C ALA A 530 -19.59 -9.49 7.33
N GLU A 531 -19.13 -8.27 7.62
CA GLU A 531 -18.83 -7.79 8.98
C GLU A 531 -20.03 -7.12 9.69
N SER A 532 -21.16 -6.94 9.00
CA SER A 532 -22.36 -6.35 9.61
C SER A 532 -22.86 -7.15 10.82
N SER A 533 -23.43 -6.49 11.81
CA SER A 533 -24.16 -7.12 12.90
C SER A 533 -25.42 -7.87 12.43
N ASN A 534 -25.98 -7.47 11.28
CA ASN A 534 -27.08 -8.16 10.63
C ASN A 534 -26.58 -9.38 9.83
N PRO A 535 -26.88 -10.63 10.25
CA PRO A 535 -26.40 -11.82 9.55
C PRO A 535 -26.89 -11.91 8.10
N PHE A 536 -28.02 -11.32 7.75
CA PHE A 536 -28.57 -11.33 6.40
C PHE A 536 -27.95 -10.29 5.47
N ALA A 537 -27.14 -9.36 5.98
CA ALA A 537 -26.43 -8.38 5.16
C ALA A 537 -25.45 -9.02 4.17
N ALA A 538 -24.95 -10.24 4.48
CA ALA A 538 -24.10 -11.03 3.57
C ALA A 538 -24.88 -11.70 2.42
N SER A 539 -26.19 -11.66 2.39
CA SER A 539 -27.03 -12.25 1.31
C SER A 539 -27.49 -11.24 0.25
N VAL A 540 -27.27 -9.95 0.51
CA VAL A 540 -27.63 -8.88 -0.44
C VAL A 540 -26.36 -8.08 -0.75
N PRO A 541 -25.93 -8.03 -2.02
CA PRO A 541 -24.74 -7.26 -2.37
C PRO A 541 -25.02 -5.75 -2.30
N TYR A 542 -24.02 -4.97 -1.88
CA TYR A 542 -24.00 -3.53 -2.14
C TYR A 542 -23.60 -3.27 -3.61
N ALA A 543 -23.95 -2.08 -4.14
CA ALA A 543 -23.75 -1.75 -5.55
C ALA A 543 -22.24 -1.59 -5.91
N PRO A 544 -21.88 -1.81 -7.19
CA PRO A 544 -20.60 -1.39 -7.73
C PRO A 544 -20.39 0.12 -7.57
N GLU A 545 -19.13 0.54 -7.48
CA GLU A 545 -18.72 1.93 -7.52
C GLU A 545 -18.08 2.24 -8.86
N THR A 546 -18.44 3.37 -9.46
CA THR A 546 -17.79 3.90 -10.67
C THR A 546 -17.30 5.33 -10.44
N VAL A 547 -16.28 5.72 -11.16
CA VAL A 547 -15.79 7.11 -11.18
C VAL A 547 -15.47 7.52 -12.60
N GLN A 548 -15.89 8.72 -12.99
CA GLN A 548 -15.38 9.42 -14.16
C GLN A 548 -14.49 10.58 -13.72
N SER A 549 -13.27 10.63 -14.24
CA SER A 549 -12.27 11.65 -13.92
C SER A 549 -11.94 12.46 -15.14
N THR A 550 -11.96 13.79 -14.99
CA THR A 550 -11.41 14.74 -15.96
C THR A 550 -10.17 15.39 -15.38
N GLU A 551 -9.04 15.33 -16.10
CA GLU A 551 -7.76 15.85 -15.63
C GLU A 551 -7.08 16.71 -16.71
N ILE A 552 -6.51 17.84 -16.30
CA ILE A 552 -5.62 18.66 -17.11
C ILE A 552 -4.28 18.72 -16.39
N GLY A 553 -3.20 18.35 -17.08
CA GLY A 553 -1.86 18.37 -16.51
C GLY A 553 -0.85 19.11 -17.36
N PHE A 554 0.20 19.51 -16.69
CA PHE A 554 1.37 20.17 -17.25
C PHE A 554 2.63 19.51 -16.67
N LYS A 555 3.61 19.22 -17.53
CA LYS A 555 4.92 18.71 -17.13
C LYS A 555 6.03 19.46 -17.85
N GLY A 556 7.09 19.79 -17.12
CA GLY A 556 8.20 20.48 -17.75
C GLY A 556 9.49 20.48 -16.96
N ILE A 557 10.61 20.53 -17.69
CA ILE A 557 11.97 20.69 -17.16
C ILE A 557 12.57 21.97 -17.73
N PHE A 558 13.08 22.84 -16.85
CA PHE A 558 13.52 24.19 -17.17
C PHE A 558 14.89 24.48 -16.58
N LEU A 559 15.47 25.65 -16.92
CA LEU A 559 16.70 26.18 -16.36
C LEU A 559 17.88 25.20 -16.53
N ASP A 560 18.08 24.69 -17.74
CA ASP A 560 19.14 23.73 -18.09
C ASP A 560 19.10 22.49 -17.18
N ASN A 561 17.95 21.84 -17.11
CA ASN A 561 17.68 20.65 -16.30
C ASN A 561 17.79 20.85 -14.78
N ARG A 562 17.60 22.09 -14.29
CA ARG A 562 17.67 22.40 -12.85
C ARG A 562 16.31 22.56 -12.16
N LEU A 563 15.23 22.70 -12.91
CA LEU A 563 13.88 22.84 -12.37
C LEU A 563 12.91 21.90 -13.08
N MET A 564 12.35 20.95 -12.35
CA MET A 564 11.20 20.17 -12.77
C MET A 564 9.94 20.77 -12.14
N LEU A 565 8.90 20.94 -12.92
CA LEU A 565 7.58 21.36 -12.47
C LEU A 565 6.52 20.49 -13.14
N ASN A 566 5.78 19.72 -12.34
CA ASN A 566 4.61 18.97 -12.76
C ASN A 566 3.40 19.50 -12.00
N ALA A 567 2.29 19.72 -12.69
CA ALA A 567 1.06 20.20 -12.09
C ALA A 567 -0.15 19.49 -12.73
N ALA A 568 -1.18 19.22 -11.94
CA ALA A 568 -2.43 18.67 -12.41
C ALA A 568 -3.61 19.30 -11.68
N TYR A 569 -4.70 19.54 -12.39
CA TYR A 569 -6.04 19.77 -11.86
C TYR A 569 -6.90 18.61 -12.26
N PHE A 570 -7.70 18.07 -11.34
CA PHE A 570 -8.61 16.98 -11.60
C PHE A 570 -9.99 17.26 -11.00
N ASP A 571 -10.99 16.61 -11.59
CA ASP A 571 -12.39 16.62 -11.17
C ASP A 571 -12.95 15.20 -11.36
N ASN A 572 -13.39 14.58 -10.27
CA ASN A 572 -13.86 13.20 -10.21
C ASN A 572 -15.31 13.15 -9.75
N GLU A 573 -16.17 12.60 -10.58
CA GLU A 573 -17.57 12.32 -10.26
C GLU A 573 -17.70 10.83 -9.92
N HIS A 574 -18.03 10.53 -8.64
CA HIS A 574 -18.26 9.17 -8.16
C HIS A 574 -19.73 8.84 -8.10
N GLU A 575 -20.11 7.75 -8.77
CA GLU A 575 -21.43 7.15 -8.62
C GLU A 575 -21.32 5.93 -7.70
N ASP A 576 -22.25 5.81 -6.75
CA ASP A 576 -22.33 4.70 -5.81
C ASP A 576 -21.00 4.41 -5.06
N MET A 577 -20.24 5.45 -4.69
CA MET A 577 -19.01 5.32 -3.91
C MET A 577 -19.23 4.45 -2.67
N GLN A 578 -18.38 3.44 -2.48
CA GLN A 578 -18.50 2.48 -1.39
C GLN A 578 -17.82 3.03 -0.12
N ILE A 579 -18.62 3.46 0.84
CA ILE A 579 -18.17 4.07 2.08
C ILE A 579 -18.37 3.09 3.23
N SER A 580 -17.31 2.72 3.93
CA SER A 580 -17.40 1.90 5.13
C SER A 580 -17.51 2.75 6.40
N TYR A 581 -18.27 2.26 7.38
CA TYR A 581 -18.47 2.92 8.68
C TYR A 581 -18.74 1.89 9.78
N PHE A 582 -18.51 2.26 11.04
CA PHE A 582 -18.93 1.46 12.18
C PHE A 582 -20.37 1.80 12.56
N THR A 583 -21.19 0.78 12.76
CA THR A 583 -22.58 0.95 13.17
C THR A 583 -22.66 1.38 14.66
N ALA A 584 -23.71 2.14 15.02
CA ALA A 584 -23.87 2.66 16.40
C ALA A 584 -24.40 1.62 17.37
N ASP A 585 -25.07 0.58 16.89
CA ASP A 585 -25.82 -0.40 17.64
C ASP A 585 -25.01 -1.63 18.08
N ALA A 586 -23.85 -1.84 17.47
CA ALA A 586 -23.00 -2.98 17.76
C ALA A 586 -21.54 -2.58 17.90
N ALA A 587 -20.82 -3.26 18.77
CA ALA A 587 -19.38 -3.09 18.85
C ALA A 587 -18.68 -3.78 17.69
N ALA A 588 -17.73 -3.08 17.09
CA ALA A 588 -16.85 -3.61 16.05
C ALA A 588 -17.60 -4.29 14.88
N ALA A 589 -18.82 -3.84 14.57
CA ALA A 589 -19.53 -4.17 13.34
C ALA A 589 -19.40 -3.03 12.37
N SER A 590 -19.08 -3.37 11.13
CA SER A 590 -18.93 -2.40 10.06
C SER A 590 -19.76 -2.78 8.82
N GLU A 591 -20.20 -1.77 8.11
CA GLU A 591 -20.99 -1.90 6.89
C GLU A 591 -20.45 -0.97 5.82
N VAL A 592 -20.70 -1.34 4.58
CA VAL A 592 -20.52 -0.49 3.40
C VAL A 592 -21.88 0.03 2.97
N ILE A 593 -21.94 1.33 2.67
CA ILE A 593 -23.08 2.01 2.06
C ILE A 593 -22.62 2.69 0.78
N ASN A 594 -23.47 2.70 -0.24
CA ASN A 594 -23.21 3.44 -1.47
C ASN A 594 -23.72 4.88 -1.38
N ASN A 595 -22.91 5.85 -1.81
CA ASN A 595 -23.29 7.26 -1.93
C ASN A 595 -22.57 7.91 -3.10
N SER A 596 -23.17 8.91 -3.73
CA SER A 596 -22.45 9.70 -4.76
C SER A 596 -21.58 10.77 -4.12
N ALA A 597 -20.48 11.13 -4.79
CA ALA A 597 -19.54 12.12 -4.31
C ALA A 597 -18.83 12.83 -5.46
N ASP A 598 -18.51 14.12 -5.24
CA ASP A 598 -17.68 14.91 -6.13
C ASP A 598 -16.35 15.25 -5.42
N ILE A 599 -15.24 15.04 -6.12
CA ILE A 599 -13.90 15.26 -5.58
C ILE A 599 -13.05 15.99 -6.61
N SER A 600 -12.63 17.21 -6.30
CA SER A 600 -11.72 17.95 -7.16
C SER A 600 -10.45 18.37 -6.43
N GLY A 601 -9.40 18.72 -7.18
CA GLY A 601 -8.16 19.12 -6.53
C GLY A 601 -7.06 19.60 -7.46
N ILE A 602 -6.00 20.08 -6.81
CA ILE A 602 -4.78 20.54 -7.46
C ILE A 602 -3.59 19.78 -6.88
N GLU A 603 -2.68 19.38 -7.75
CA GLU A 603 -1.43 18.72 -7.39
C GLU A 603 -0.26 19.44 -8.05
N ILE A 604 0.78 19.71 -7.27
CA ILE A 604 2.02 20.34 -7.76
C ILE A 604 3.20 19.56 -7.21
N GLU A 605 4.11 19.18 -8.09
CA GLU A 605 5.38 18.53 -7.74
C GLU A 605 6.52 19.33 -8.37
N THR A 606 7.49 19.70 -7.54
CA THR A 606 8.63 20.51 -7.97
C THR A 606 9.92 19.96 -7.39
N THR A 607 10.92 19.78 -8.24
CA THR A 607 12.30 19.53 -7.83
C THR A 607 13.19 20.62 -8.43
N ALA A 608 13.99 21.27 -7.60
CA ALA A 608 14.86 22.36 -8.03
C ALA A 608 16.29 22.21 -7.49
N TYR A 609 17.28 22.29 -8.35
CA TYR A 609 18.68 22.46 -7.99
C TYR A 609 19.02 23.96 -7.96
N LEU A 610 19.09 24.57 -6.77
CA LEU A 610 19.45 25.97 -6.60
C LEU A 610 20.89 26.24 -7.03
N ASN A 611 21.73 25.26 -6.85
CA ASN A 611 23.11 25.17 -7.33
C ASN A 611 23.52 23.68 -7.32
N ASP A 612 24.74 23.36 -7.75
CA ASP A 612 25.21 21.99 -7.92
C ASP A 612 25.25 21.15 -6.61
N THR A 613 25.04 21.78 -5.47
CA THR A 613 25.11 21.14 -4.16
C THR A 613 23.85 21.32 -3.31
N THR A 614 22.79 21.95 -3.84
CA THR A 614 21.57 22.20 -3.07
C THR A 614 20.33 21.85 -3.89
N LYS A 615 19.62 20.82 -3.45
CA LYS A 615 18.37 20.31 -4.02
C LYS A 615 17.20 20.68 -3.11
N ILE A 616 16.10 21.13 -3.67
CA ILE A 616 14.84 21.35 -2.97
C ILE A 616 13.74 20.56 -3.67
N MET A 617 12.85 19.95 -2.89
CA MET A 617 11.62 19.35 -3.37
C MET A 617 10.43 20.01 -2.67
N ILE A 618 9.37 20.29 -3.41
CA ILE A 618 8.10 20.82 -2.89
C ILE A 618 6.98 20.09 -3.60
N ASN A 619 6.18 19.34 -2.82
CA ASN A 619 5.00 18.69 -3.31
C ASN A 619 3.80 19.24 -2.54
N TYR A 620 2.77 19.66 -3.24
CA TYR A 620 1.57 20.27 -2.67
C TYR A 620 0.33 19.62 -3.28
N GLY A 621 -0.61 19.23 -2.44
CA GLY A 621 -1.94 18.77 -2.79
C GLY A 621 -3.01 19.60 -2.12
N HIS A 622 -4.02 20.01 -2.90
CA HIS A 622 -5.27 20.56 -2.41
C HIS A 622 -6.41 19.67 -2.86
N LEU A 623 -7.34 19.39 -1.96
CA LEU A 623 -8.48 18.51 -2.19
C LEU A 623 -9.75 19.17 -1.68
N ASP A 624 -10.78 19.23 -2.52
CA ASP A 624 -12.15 19.56 -2.16
C ASP A 624 -13.02 18.34 -2.42
N SER A 625 -13.80 17.92 -1.42
CA SER A 625 -14.56 16.69 -1.48
C SER A 625 -15.90 16.81 -0.76
N GLU A 626 -16.98 16.40 -1.41
CA GLU A 626 -18.32 16.42 -0.85
C GLU A 626 -19.16 15.22 -1.28
N PHE A 627 -20.05 14.77 -0.41
CA PHE A 627 -21.09 13.79 -0.76
C PHE A 627 -22.26 14.50 -1.44
N THR A 628 -22.61 14.07 -2.64
CA THR A 628 -23.71 14.63 -3.45
C THR A 628 -24.96 13.76 -3.39
N GLY A 629 -24.86 12.50 -2.93
CA GLY A 629 -25.97 11.60 -2.67
C GLY A 629 -26.62 11.83 -1.32
N GLY A 630 -27.80 11.25 -1.14
CA GLY A 630 -28.58 11.37 0.13
C GLY A 630 -28.63 10.05 0.91
N ALA A 631 -27.58 9.23 0.84
CA ALA A 631 -27.56 7.94 1.53
C ALA A 631 -27.65 8.10 3.07
N VAL A 632 -28.47 7.25 3.68
CA VAL A 632 -28.66 7.20 5.13
C VAL A 632 -28.17 5.85 5.62
N ALA A 633 -27.23 5.86 6.56
CA ALA A 633 -26.69 4.66 7.19
C ALA A 633 -27.79 3.83 7.91
N SER A 634 -27.53 2.55 8.14
CA SER A 634 -28.51 1.63 8.77
C SER A 634 -28.96 2.09 10.17
N ASP A 635 -28.11 2.85 10.87
CA ASP A 635 -28.40 3.47 12.18
C ASP A 635 -28.94 4.90 12.11
N GLY A 636 -29.27 5.39 10.87
CA GLY A 636 -30.09 6.59 10.65
C GLY A 636 -29.33 7.91 10.52
N PHE A 637 -28.00 7.94 10.46
CA PHE A 637 -27.26 9.17 10.14
C PHE A 637 -27.03 9.32 8.63
N MET A 638 -26.87 10.56 8.17
CA MET A 638 -26.45 10.87 6.82
C MET A 638 -24.92 10.98 6.77
N LEU A 639 -24.32 10.60 5.64
CA LEU A 639 -22.90 10.82 5.40
C LEU A 639 -22.64 12.32 5.14
N GLU A 640 -21.63 12.89 5.80
CA GLU A 640 -21.29 14.31 5.66
C GLU A 640 -19.78 14.55 5.60
N GLN A 641 -19.01 14.00 6.56
CA GLN A 641 -17.56 14.18 6.60
C GLN A 641 -16.87 13.22 5.62
N PHE A 642 -15.95 13.74 4.80
CA PHE A 642 -15.22 12.92 3.87
C PHE A 642 -14.01 12.27 4.57
N PRO A 643 -13.89 10.92 4.58
CA PRO A 643 -12.85 10.24 5.35
C PRO A 643 -11.50 10.29 4.63
N TYR A 644 -10.41 10.45 5.40
CA TYR A 644 -9.02 10.48 4.90
C TYR A 644 -8.77 11.45 3.75
N ALA A 645 -9.51 12.54 3.69
CA ALA A 645 -9.43 13.57 2.65
C ALA A 645 -9.01 14.93 3.24
N PRO A 646 -7.74 15.10 3.66
CA PRO A 646 -7.26 16.39 4.15
C PRO A 646 -7.30 17.42 3.04
N GLU A 647 -7.84 18.60 3.31
CA GLU A 647 -7.93 19.70 2.33
C GLU A 647 -6.55 20.09 1.77
N ASN A 648 -5.50 20.02 2.58
CA ASN A 648 -4.16 20.39 2.14
C ASN A 648 -3.11 19.38 2.63
N SER A 649 -2.22 18.98 1.73
CA SER A 649 -1.03 18.19 2.00
C SER A 649 0.21 18.90 1.44
N ILE A 650 1.30 18.93 2.21
CA ILE A 650 2.55 19.58 1.81
C ILE A 650 3.70 18.66 2.19
N TYR A 651 4.60 18.42 1.25
CA TYR A 651 5.92 17.87 1.51
C TYR A 651 6.98 18.86 1.03
N PHE A 652 7.95 19.13 1.88
CA PHE A 652 9.07 20.02 1.59
C PHE A 652 10.37 19.32 2.03
N SER A 653 11.34 19.28 1.14
CA SER A 653 12.66 18.69 1.42
C SER A 653 13.76 19.63 0.96
N VAL A 654 14.80 19.75 1.77
CA VAL A 654 16.06 20.42 1.40
C VAL A 654 17.21 19.45 1.63
N GLU A 655 17.99 19.23 0.60
CA GLU A 655 19.24 18.50 0.66
C GLU A 655 20.41 19.40 0.30
N LYS A 656 21.46 19.33 1.10
CA LYS A 656 22.70 20.06 0.88
C LYS A 656 23.89 19.13 0.93
N ASP A 657 24.63 19.12 -0.17
CA ASP A 657 25.90 18.39 -0.28
C ASP A 657 27.07 19.30 0.16
N TYR A 658 27.87 18.80 1.09
CA TYR A 658 29.09 19.44 1.61
C TYR A 658 30.35 18.70 1.14
N GLY A 659 30.25 17.77 0.20
CA GLY A 659 31.32 16.95 -0.34
C GLY A 659 31.62 15.73 0.52
N ALA A 660 31.94 15.91 1.80
CA ALA A 660 32.21 14.80 2.72
C ALA A 660 30.93 14.16 3.30
N TYR A 661 29.82 14.88 3.28
CA TYR A 661 28.52 14.44 3.75
C TYR A 661 27.39 15.23 3.08
N ARG A 662 26.21 14.64 3.02
CA ARG A 662 24.97 15.29 2.62
C ARG A 662 24.07 15.46 3.84
N ALA A 663 23.48 16.62 4.02
CA ALA A 663 22.49 16.90 5.05
C ALA A 663 21.13 17.09 4.40
N ARG A 664 20.11 16.41 4.93
CA ARG A 664 18.74 16.47 4.44
C ARG A 664 17.77 16.78 5.56
N VAL A 665 16.81 17.63 5.27
CA VAL A 665 15.68 17.95 6.16
C VAL A 665 14.40 17.78 5.37
N ASP A 666 13.49 16.99 5.89
CA ASP A 666 12.18 16.71 5.33
C ASP A 666 11.09 17.27 6.26
N TYR A 667 10.10 17.93 5.70
CA TYR A 667 8.93 18.42 6.42
C TYR A 667 7.67 17.95 5.69
N SER A 668 6.83 17.19 6.37
CA SER A 668 5.51 16.80 5.87
C SER A 668 4.41 17.43 6.70
N ARG A 669 3.38 17.98 6.05
CA ARG A 669 2.19 18.53 6.72
C ARG A 669 0.92 18.04 6.07
N ILE A 670 -0.05 17.67 6.92
CA ILE A 670 -1.40 17.30 6.52
C ILE A 670 -2.37 18.16 7.35
N SER A 671 -3.41 18.73 6.72
CA SER A 671 -4.45 19.47 7.43
C SER A 671 -5.35 18.56 8.25
N GLU A 672 -6.19 19.14 9.09
CA GLU A 672 -7.26 18.44 9.81
C GLU A 672 -8.14 17.66 8.82
N HIS A 673 -8.57 16.46 9.20
CA HIS A 673 -9.46 15.63 8.40
C HIS A 673 -10.25 14.67 9.27
N ALA A 674 -11.37 14.15 8.74
CA ALA A 674 -12.14 13.10 9.36
C ALA A 674 -11.58 11.71 9.02
N ILE A 675 -11.75 10.74 9.91
CA ILE A 675 -11.46 9.32 9.67
C ILE A 675 -12.73 8.57 9.23
N PHE A 676 -13.91 9.01 9.69
CA PHE A 676 -15.20 8.37 9.40
C PHE A 676 -16.23 9.38 8.86
N PRO A 677 -17.24 8.91 8.13
CA PRO A 677 -18.16 9.76 7.38
C PRO A 677 -19.34 10.34 8.18
N TYR A 678 -19.26 10.42 9.51
CA TYR A 678 -20.38 10.84 10.36
C TYR A 678 -20.77 12.30 10.14
N ASN A 679 -22.08 12.59 10.23
CA ASN A 679 -22.57 13.96 10.16
C ASN A 679 -22.48 14.69 11.50
N GLY A 680 -22.57 16.03 11.49
CA GLY A 680 -22.45 16.87 12.68
C GLY A 680 -23.52 16.64 13.76
N ASN A 681 -24.57 15.85 13.49
CA ASN A 681 -25.56 15.44 14.48
C ASN A 681 -25.18 14.11 15.18
N ASP A 682 -24.24 13.35 14.64
CA ASP A 682 -23.72 12.15 15.28
C ASP A 682 -22.65 12.55 16.30
N PRO A 683 -22.76 12.11 17.56
CA PRO A 683 -21.77 12.46 18.58
C PRO A 683 -20.36 11.92 18.28
N ARG A 684 -20.20 10.99 17.35
CA ARG A 684 -18.90 10.48 16.90
C ARG A 684 -18.20 11.42 15.90
N ALA A 685 -18.92 12.33 15.26
CA ALA A 685 -18.38 13.19 14.20
C ALA A 685 -17.16 14.00 14.65
N ASP A 686 -17.25 14.67 15.81
CA ASP A 686 -16.11 15.44 16.34
C ASP A 686 -15.02 14.55 16.96
N LEU A 687 -15.37 13.33 17.40
CA LEU A 687 -14.43 12.39 17.99
C LEU A 687 -13.54 11.70 16.95
N THR A 688 -13.95 11.69 15.70
CA THR A 688 -13.22 11.06 14.60
C THR A 688 -12.43 12.03 13.73
N LYS A 689 -12.39 13.31 14.09
CA LYS A 689 -11.52 14.30 13.48
C LYS A 689 -10.10 14.20 14.03
N VAL A 690 -9.14 14.22 13.15
CA VAL A 690 -7.71 14.24 13.46
C VAL A 690 -7.15 15.62 13.16
N ASP A 691 -6.50 16.21 14.16
CA ASP A 691 -5.88 17.53 14.08
C ASP A 691 -4.79 17.61 13.00
N SER A 692 -4.59 18.80 12.46
CA SER A 692 -3.48 19.04 11.53
C SER A 692 -2.13 18.73 12.17
N ARG A 693 -1.26 18.07 11.39
CA ARG A 693 0.09 17.69 11.85
C ARG A 693 1.16 18.13 10.88
N GLY A 694 2.31 18.51 11.42
CA GLY A 694 3.55 18.73 10.67
C GLY A 694 4.68 17.98 11.36
N ILE A 695 5.41 17.16 10.60
CA ILE A 695 6.50 16.31 11.08
C ILE A 695 7.80 16.74 10.40
N ILE A 696 8.89 16.80 11.14
CA ILE A 696 10.22 17.14 10.65
C ILE A 696 11.12 15.94 10.87
N ASP A 697 11.79 15.51 9.81
CA ASP A 697 12.83 14.48 9.83
C ASP A 697 14.16 15.09 9.38
N VAL A 698 15.26 14.59 9.94
CA VAL A 698 16.62 15.05 9.61
C VAL A 698 17.51 13.85 9.34
N ARG A 699 18.33 13.95 8.30
CA ARG A 699 19.31 12.92 7.93
C ARG A 699 20.67 13.51 7.64
N LEU A 700 21.71 12.79 8.00
CA LEU A 700 23.10 13.06 7.65
C LEU A 700 23.66 11.80 6.97
N LEU A 701 23.95 11.91 5.68
CA LEU A 701 24.44 10.83 4.85
C LEU A 701 25.94 11.06 4.56
N MET A 702 26.73 10.02 4.69
CA MET A 702 28.17 10.04 4.45
C MET A 702 28.57 8.81 3.63
N ASP A 703 29.36 9.01 2.60
CA ASP A 703 29.93 7.96 1.76
C ASP A 703 31.47 8.00 1.87
N PRO A 704 32.06 7.37 2.92
CA PRO A 704 33.51 7.37 3.14
C PRO A 704 34.30 6.70 2.02
N SER A 705 33.70 5.77 1.31
CA SER A 705 34.21 5.12 0.08
C SER A 705 33.05 4.74 -0.82
N GLU A 706 33.34 4.28 -2.04
CA GLU A 706 32.33 3.76 -2.96
C GLU A 706 31.58 2.54 -2.43
N ASP A 707 32.22 1.79 -1.52
CA ASP A 707 31.66 0.57 -0.92
C ASP A 707 30.93 0.80 0.39
N ILE A 708 31.11 1.95 1.06
CA ILE A 708 30.60 2.21 2.41
C ILE A 708 29.70 3.43 2.42
N SER A 709 28.48 3.26 2.89
CA SER A 709 27.55 4.36 3.20
C SER A 709 27.12 4.32 4.66
N LEU A 710 27.05 5.49 5.29
CA LEU A 710 26.65 5.69 6.68
C LEU A 710 25.54 6.73 6.72
N THR A 711 24.43 6.44 7.39
CA THR A 711 23.33 7.40 7.56
C THR A 711 22.97 7.55 9.04
N PHE A 712 22.99 8.77 9.55
CA PHE A 712 22.38 9.13 10.83
C PHE A 712 21.03 9.79 10.56
N TRP A 713 20.00 9.36 11.26
CA TRP A 713 18.67 9.91 11.09
C TRP A 713 17.96 10.19 12.41
N ILE A 714 17.07 11.19 12.37
CA ILE A 714 16.13 11.53 13.42
C ILE A 714 14.77 11.68 12.74
N LYS A 715 13.82 10.80 13.08
CA LYS A 715 12.42 10.89 12.67
C LYS A 715 11.62 11.60 13.75
N ASN A 716 10.64 12.42 13.40
CA ASN A 716 9.82 13.25 14.30
C ASN A 716 10.69 14.08 15.26
N LEU A 717 11.58 14.91 14.72
CA LEU A 717 12.56 15.72 15.48
C LEU A 717 11.95 16.47 16.68
N ALA A 718 10.74 17.01 16.51
CA ALA A 718 10.04 17.79 17.53
C ALA A 718 9.35 16.93 18.60
N ASP A 719 9.41 15.59 18.53
CA ASP A 719 8.64 14.63 19.36
C ASP A 719 7.14 14.99 19.42
N LYS A 720 6.58 15.36 18.26
CA LYS A 720 5.16 15.76 18.20
C LYS A 720 4.28 14.54 18.49
N SER A 721 3.33 14.71 19.42
CA SER A 721 2.23 13.78 19.63
C SER A 721 1.14 14.05 18.59
N TYR A 722 0.71 13.03 17.85
CA TYR A 722 -0.33 13.16 16.84
C TYR A 722 -1.06 11.84 16.65
N ILE A 723 -2.36 11.92 16.39
CA ILE A 723 -3.20 10.77 16.07
C ILE A 723 -3.06 10.47 14.58
N VAL A 724 -2.87 9.21 14.23
CA VAL A 724 -2.84 8.73 12.84
C VAL A 724 -4.16 8.08 12.45
N ASN A 725 -4.84 7.50 13.44
CA ASN A 725 -6.07 6.76 13.24
C ASN A 725 -6.90 6.73 14.51
N ASN A 726 -8.20 6.46 14.41
CA ASN A 726 -9.05 6.19 15.58
C ASN A 726 -10.16 5.17 15.26
N ILE A 727 -10.76 4.60 16.30
CA ILE A 727 -11.93 3.75 16.22
C ILE A 727 -13.00 4.32 17.16
N PRO A 728 -14.14 4.81 16.64
CA PRO A 728 -15.23 5.30 17.46
C PRO A 728 -16.27 4.20 17.72
N PHE A 729 -16.53 3.92 18.97
CA PHE A 729 -17.69 3.12 19.36
C PHE A 729 -18.92 4.00 19.55
N GLY A 730 -20.07 3.50 19.14
CA GLY A 730 -21.34 4.23 19.22
C GLY A 730 -21.88 4.40 20.64
N PRO A 731 -23.05 5.07 20.79
CA PRO A 731 -23.72 5.29 22.06
C PRO A 731 -23.99 4.02 22.88
N ALA A 732 -24.17 2.86 22.22
CA ALA A 732 -24.36 1.57 22.88
C ALA A 732 -23.16 1.14 23.74
N PHE A 733 -21.96 1.69 23.47
CA PHE A 733 -20.73 1.48 24.25
C PHE A 733 -20.26 2.75 24.98
N GLY A 734 -21.13 3.77 25.11
CA GLY A 734 -20.78 5.00 25.78
C GLY A 734 -19.80 5.88 25.05
N GLN A 735 -19.81 5.85 23.72
CA GLN A 735 -18.96 6.68 22.85
C GLN A 735 -17.47 6.55 23.18
N LEU A 736 -17.00 5.33 23.42
CA LEU A 736 -15.57 5.05 23.54
C LEU A 736 -14.88 5.41 22.21
N THR A 737 -13.76 6.12 22.30
CA THR A 737 -12.90 6.37 21.15
C THR A 737 -11.51 5.87 21.47
N LEU A 738 -10.98 5.01 20.60
CA LEU A 738 -9.62 4.53 20.66
C LEU A 738 -8.75 5.31 19.69
N ASP A 739 -7.77 6.01 20.22
CA ASP A 739 -6.84 6.82 19.43
C ASP A 739 -5.52 6.05 19.22
N TYR A 740 -5.04 6.01 17.98
CA TYR A 740 -3.75 5.42 17.60
C TYR A 740 -2.78 6.54 17.28
N TYR A 741 -1.70 6.60 18.05
CA TYR A 741 -0.71 7.66 17.93
C TYR A 741 0.42 7.26 17.00
N GLY A 742 0.89 8.21 16.20
CA GLY A 742 2.10 8.05 15.41
C GLY A 742 3.37 7.92 16.27
N ALA A 743 4.43 7.40 15.66
CA ALA A 743 5.70 7.13 16.33
C ALA A 743 6.25 8.37 17.08
N PRO A 744 6.86 8.19 18.26
CA PRO A 744 7.62 9.24 18.95
C PRO A 744 8.84 9.65 18.13
N ARG A 745 9.59 10.66 18.61
CA ARG A 745 10.92 10.91 18.06
C ARG A 745 11.78 9.67 18.24
N THR A 746 12.41 9.25 17.12
CA THR A 746 13.37 8.14 17.08
C THR A 746 14.66 8.58 16.41
N LEU A 747 15.77 8.01 16.87
CA LEU A 747 17.10 8.19 16.31
C LEU A 747 17.64 6.84 15.87
N GLY A 748 18.42 6.85 14.81
CA GLY A 748 19.09 5.65 14.35
C GLY A 748 20.28 5.92 13.46
N PHE A 749 20.93 4.83 13.13
CA PHE A 749 22.13 4.78 12.33
C PHE A 749 22.08 3.59 11.40
N ASP A 750 22.37 3.82 10.12
CA ASP A 750 22.48 2.82 9.09
C ASP A 750 23.93 2.68 8.64
N PHE A 751 24.35 1.46 8.49
CA PHE A 751 25.62 1.07 7.88
C PHE A 751 25.33 0.19 6.67
N ARG A 752 25.89 0.54 5.51
CA ARG A 752 25.83 -0.23 4.28
C ARG A 752 27.23 -0.53 3.79
N TYR A 753 27.40 -1.75 3.29
CA TYR A 753 28.66 -2.20 2.69
C TYR A 753 28.38 -3.02 1.41
N LYS A 754 29.02 -2.62 0.32
CA LYS A 754 29.00 -3.33 -0.97
C LYS A 754 30.31 -4.12 -1.13
N PHE A 755 30.19 -5.40 -1.56
CA PHE A 755 31.31 -6.31 -1.72
C PHE A 755 31.72 -6.45 -3.19
#